data_e26fdd662bc3a0d1645a51554686d575
#
_entry.id   e26fdd662bc3a0d1645a51554686d575
#
_cell.length_a   1.000
_cell.length_b   1.000
_cell.length_c   1.000
_cell.angle_alpha   90.00
_cell.angle_beta   90.00
_cell.angle_gamma   90.00
#
_symmetry.space_group_name_H-M   'P 1'
#
loop_
_entity.id
_entity.type
_entity.pdbx_description
1 polymer ?
#
loop_
_entity_poly.entity_id
_entity_poly.type
_entity_poly.pdbx_seq_one_letter_code
_entity_poly.pdbx_strand_id
1 'polypeptide(L)'
;MSQRFFTQPSQDLVYLDANATTPVLPCIADVVSHTMQVCFGNPSSSHITGVQAKYLLEQTRNKARQVIGAQNGDILFTSGATEGIQTAVVSTLLANRHKATEHSVLLYGATEHKAVPNTLKHWNEVLGLGAKVLAIPVDKDGLLDSQFIAEHVGQALMICTMAVNNETGVYQDLGALEKVIRAHNPQVSWMVDCVQALGKQALALSDTTIDYAPFSGHKLYAPKGIGFLYIRENSPYTPFIAGGGQESGMRSGTENLPGIAGLYELFELLLDSKQAVFKPVCTLHQYRDQLISALEQTFGDITFNAPLASTVPTTLNFCVNSLTSKEVMDLFDAAGIRVSGGSACSSGASRSFVLDAMGVSDWQSENAIRMSFGPAASAADIALACERICALKPVLSNHCLIVSDAHQPEQEVCALGLTQLRHQGSCCWLFVADNNDAVIVDPIVELVPRLTRLVKQQQLRVKAVLETHRHQDKDSARSLLAQRLEVDASGELGWSHGEAIALGSHQLSRVTTPGHSSDSVSYLLSQNEHIEACFCGDLLVWGGLGSTQFDDASCEQMAQSLTLLSQLLEQNTVICPAHDYEQCFAMTWQAQCQASELLAALLQGEVDHEQFALRKDQLDQRQGEQSGALCGFSLAPVKASGAQLSAQQLQQLLHEHSDSTVVLDVREPYEHGATDIRSLFTLAPEQLINIPLSRLANALLTQQLDKSKHYVLICRTGNRSGQAISNLKALGFEHVYNLQGGLALV
;
A
#
# COMPACT_ATOMS: atom_id res chain seq x y z
N MET A 1 28.13 2.27 19.56
CA MET A 1 27.87 2.74 18.17
C MET A 1 26.60 2.14 17.53
N SER A 2 26.08 1.01 18.02
CA SER A 2 24.89 0.33 17.44
C SER A 2 23.53 0.97 17.74
N GLN A 3 23.42 1.85 18.73
CA GLN A 3 22.14 2.49 19.11
C GLN A 3 21.75 3.71 18.24
N ARG A 4 22.54 4.09 17.24
CA ARG A 4 22.28 5.33 16.44
C ARG A 4 21.25 5.18 15.35
N PHE A 5 20.89 3.97 14.93
CA PHE A 5 20.02 3.77 13.74
C PHE A 5 18.85 2.80 13.97
N PHE A 6 18.81 2.09 15.07
CA PHE A 6 17.76 1.09 15.32
C PHE A 6 17.32 1.17 16.77
N THR A 7 16.10 1.62 17.01
CA THR A 7 15.37 1.22 18.21
C THR A 7 15.11 -0.27 18.10
N GLN A 8 15.31 -1.03 19.17
CA GLN A 8 14.82 -2.42 19.19
C GLN A 8 13.31 -2.35 18.91
N PRO A 9 12.77 -3.21 18.00
CA PRO A 9 11.33 -3.33 17.88
C PRO A 9 10.76 -3.52 19.28
N SER A 10 9.71 -2.79 19.63
CA SER A 10 9.03 -3.03 20.90
C SER A 10 8.75 -4.53 21.00
N GLN A 11 8.94 -5.12 22.19
CA GLN A 11 8.69 -6.56 22.42
C GLN A 11 7.26 -6.99 22.07
N ASP A 12 6.41 -6.02 21.76
CA ASP A 12 5.00 -6.15 21.46
C ASP A 12 4.66 -6.11 19.95
N LEU A 13 5.64 -6.18 19.04
CA LEU A 13 5.36 -6.16 17.61
C LEU A 13 4.93 -7.54 17.09
N VAL A 14 3.73 -7.63 16.49
CA VAL A 14 3.27 -8.84 15.79
C VAL A 14 3.59 -8.73 14.31
N TYR A 15 4.49 -9.60 13.83
CA TYR A 15 4.94 -9.59 12.44
C TYR A 15 4.24 -10.69 11.62
N LEU A 16 3.28 -10.30 10.80
CA LEU A 16 2.50 -11.18 9.92
C LEU A 16 2.73 -10.86 8.42
N ASP A 17 3.97 -10.60 8.04
CA ASP A 17 4.39 -10.38 6.65
C ASP A 17 5.59 -11.27 6.26
N ALA A 18 5.61 -12.51 6.71
CA ALA A 18 6.71 -13.46 6.50
C ALA A 18 6.98 -13.78 5.03
N ASN A 19 5.97 -13.69 4.16
CA ASN A 19 6.16 -13.87 2.71
C ASN A 19 6.97 -12.73 2.06
N ALA A 20 7.01 -11.53 2.66
CA ALA A 20 7.89 -10.46 2.20
C ALA A 20 9.34 -10.70 2.62
N THR A 21 9.57 -11.01 3.88
CA THR A 21 10.87 -11.39 4.47
C THR A 21 10.62 -11.90 5.89
N THR A 22 11.54 -12.66 6.45
CA THR A 22 11.47 -13.07 7.85
C THR A 22 12.61 -12.45 8.66
N PRO A 23 12.45 -12.24 9.97
CA PRO A 23 13.57 -11.95 10.83
C PRO A 23 14.51 -13.17 10.84
N VAL A 24 15.81 -12.95 11.07
CA VAL A 24 16.77 -14.05 11.22
C VAL A 24 16.56 -14.66 12.59
N LEU A 25 16.50 -16.00 12.69
CA LEU A 25 16.42 -16.68 13.99
C LEU A 25 17.69 -16.40 14.82
N PRO A 26 17.58 -16.22 16.14
CA PRO A 26 18.74 -15.93 17.00
C PRO A 26 19.89 -16.94 16.84
N CYS A 27 19.60 -18.23 16.84
CA CYS A 27 20.63 -19.27 16.63
C CYS A 27 21.33 -19.15 15.28
N ILE A 28 20.60 -18.79 14.21
CA ILE A 28 21.18 -18.54 12.89
C ILE A 28 22.05 -17.28 12.91
N ALA A 29 21.61 -16.20 13.57
CA ALA A 29 22.39 -14.97 13.70
C ALA A 29 23.70 -15.21 14.47
N ASP A 30 23.67 -16.03 15.52
CA ASP A 30 24.85 -16.42 16.31
C ASP A 30 25.86 -17.20 15.45
N VAL A 31 25.40 -18.18 14.67
CA VAL A 31 26.26 -18.98 13.77
C VAL A 31 26.86 -18.06 12.67
N VAL A 32 26.09 -17.14 12.09
CA VAL A 32 26.60 -16.16 11.12
C VAL A 32 27.70 -15.30 11.73
N SER A 33 27.46 -14.72 12.90
CA SER A 33 28.43 -13.88 13.62
C SER A 33 29.71 -14.66 13.99
N HIS A 34 29.56 -15.89 14.48
CA HIS A 34 30.69 -16.77 14.81
C HIS A 34 31.51 -17.10 13.57
N THR A 35 30.85 -17.45 12.47
CA THR A 35 31.53 -17.77 11.20
C THR A 35 32.36 -16.60 10.67
N MET A 36 31.85 -15.36 10.77
CA MET A 36 32.62 -14.16 10.38
C MET A 36 33.93 -14.02 11.13
N GLN A 37 34.03 -14.49 12.37
CA GLN A 37 35.19 -14.36 13.25
C GLN A 37 36.13 -15.56 13.21
N VAL A 38 35.59 -16.75 13.05
CA VAL A 38 36.33 -18.01 13.27
C VAL A 38 36.55 -18.78 11.96
N CYS A 39 35.55 -18.86 11.08
CA CYS A 39 35.64 -19.63 9.83
C CYS A 39 35.78 -18.68 8.61
N PHE A 40 36.76 -17.78 8.65
CA PHE A 40 36.99 -16.74 7.66
C PHE A 40 37.89 -17.16 6.49
N GLY A 41 38.39 -18.39 6.47
CA GLY A 41 39.32 -18.88 5.47
C GLY A 41 38.72 -18.89 4.06
N ASN A 42 39.58 -18.66 3.03
CA ASN A 42 39.15 -18.80 1.64
C ASN A 42 39.06 -20.28 1.31
N PRO A 43 37.90 -20.81 0.83
CA PRO A 43 37.74 -22.25 0.49
C PRO A 43 38.69 -22.75 -0.59
N SER A 44 39.28 -21.88 -1.40
CA SER A 44 40.27 -22.23 -2.42
C SER A 44 41.69 -22.42 -1.85
N SER A 45 41.92 -22.07 -0.58
CA SER A 45 43.24 -22.18 0.07
C SER A 45 43.47 -23.61 0.59
N SER A 46 44.72 -24.09 0.42
CA SER A 46 45.12 -25.46 0.85
C SER A 46 45.48 -25.56 2.33
N HIS A 47 45.63 -24.44 3.06
CA HIS A 47 45.90 -24.45 4.49
C HIS A 47 44.64 -24.75 5.32
N ILE A 48 44.81 -25.09 6.58
CA ILE A 48 43.77 -25.62 7.45
C ILE A 48 42.50 -24.76 7.53
N THR A 49 42.63 -23.42 7.57
CA THR A 49 41.47 -22.51 7.62
C THR A 49 40.69 -22.52 6.30
N GLY A 50 41.34 -22.69 5.15
CA GLY A 50 40.66 -22.86 3.86
C GLY A 50 39.96 -24.22 3.76
N VAL A 51 40.58 -25.28 4.24
CA VAL A 51 39.97 -26.61 4.29
C VAL A 51 38.72 -26.64 5.19
N GLN A 52 38.75 -25.93 6.33
CA GLN A 52 37.57 -25.79 7.19
C GLN A 52 36.42 -25.05 6.48
N ALA A 53 36.71 -23.98 5.80
CA ALA A 53 35.74 -23.23 5.00
C ALA A 53 35.14 -24.08 3.87
N LYS A 54 35.97 -24.84 3.15
CA LYS A 54 35.53 -25.79 2.13
C LYS A 54 34.63 -26.90 2.71
N TYR A 55 34.98 -27.40 3.88
CA TYR A 55 34.16 -28.40 4.57
C TYR A 55 32.76 -27.87 4.91
N LEU A 56 32.64 -26.66 5.44
CA LEU A 56 31.37 -26.00 5.71
C LEU A 56 30.51 -25.92 4.43
N LEU A 57 31.11 -25.47 3.31
CA LEU A 57 30.46 -25.41 2.00
C LEU A 57 29.85 -26.75 1.59
N GLU A 58 30.65 -27.82 1.63
CA GLU A 58 30.20 -29.15 1.21
C GLU A 58 29.14 -29.74 2.15
N GLN A 59 29.27 -29.53 3.47
CA GLN A 59 28.24 -29.95 4.41
C GLN A 59 26.91 -29.23 4.17
N THR A 60 26.95 -27.91 3.89
CA THR A 60 25.75 -27.13 3.60
C THR A 60 25.07 -27.62 2.33
N ARG A 61 25.84 -27.97 1.26
CA ARG A 61 25.28 -28.59 0.03
C ARG A 61 24.56 -29.90 0.32
N ASN A 62 25.19 -30.75 1.11
CA ASN A 62 24.61 -32.05 1.48
C ASN A 62 23.30 -31.88 2.24
N LYS A 63 23.25 -30.92 3.18
CA LYS A 63 22.03 -30.61 3.93
C LYS A 63 20.95 -29.98 3.02
N ALA A 64 21.33 -29.09 2.11
CA ALA A 64 20.39 -28.53 1.14
C ALA A 64 19.70 -29.65 0.33
N ARG A 65 20.46 -30.63 -0.22
CA ARG A 65 19.87 -31.77 -0.94
C ARG A 65 18.88 -32.54 -0.07
N GLN A 66 19.23 -32.80 1.19
CA GLN A 66 18.34 -33.53 2.13
C GLN A 66 17.02 -32.79 2.34
N VAL A 67 17.08 -31.47 2.58
CA VAL A 67 15.89 -30.65 2.88
C VAL A 67 14.94 -30.55 1.69
N ILE A 68 15.48 -30.50 0.45
CA ILE A 68 14.65 -30.43 -0.76
C ILE A 68 14.31 -31.83 -1.34
N GLY A 69 14.70 -32.91 -0.65
CA GLY A 69 14.47 -34.28 -1.12
C GLY A 69 15.16 -34.60 -2.45
N ALA A 70 16.37 -34.06 -2.69
CA ALA A 70 17.17 -34.34 -3.86
C ALA A 70 18.25 -35.37 -3.55
N GLN A 71 18.38 -36.43 -4.37
CA GLN A 71 19.46 -37.42 -4.26
C GLN A 71 20.68 -37.02 -5.06
N ASN A 72 20.46 -36.51 -6.28
CA ASN A 72 21.48 -36.13 -7.26
C ASN A 72 21.31 -34.65 -7.64
N GLY A 73 22.23 -34.11 -8.43
CA GLY A 73 22.23 -32.75 -8.91
C GLY A 73 23.11 -31.83 -8.05
N ASP A 74 23.30 -30.63 -8.57
CA ASP A 74 24.16 -29.62 -7.97
C ASP A 74 23.38 -28.60 -7.12
N ILE A 75 24.00 -28.16 -6.05
CA ILE A 75 23.54 -27.03 -5.26
C ILE A 75 24.52 -25.88 -5.49
N LEU A 76 24.05 -24.81 -6.08
CA LEU A 76 24.81 -23.61 -6.34
C LEU A 76 24.39 -22.51 -5.36
N PHE A 77 25.30 -21.97 -4.55
CA PHE A 77 24.99 -20.85 -3.69
C PHE A 77 24.92 -19.55 -4.48
N THR A 78 23.88 -18.78 -4.25
CA THR A 78 23.55 -17.52 -4.97
C THR A 78 23.29 -16.40 -3.97
N SER A 79 23.23 -15.15 -4.44
CA SER A 79 22.81 -14.02 -3.61
C SER A 79 21.31 -14.03 -3.26
N GLY A 80 20.54 -14.89 -3.91
CA GLY A 80 19.10 -15.07 -3.72
C GLY A 80 18.46 -15.71 -4.94
N ALA A 81 17.16 -15.92 -4.90
CA ALA A 81 16.41 -16.60 -5.95
C ALA A 81 16.51 -15.92 -7.32
N THR A 82 16.56 -14.58 -7.37
CA THR A 82 16.68 -13.85 -8.64
C THR A 82 17.97 -14.22 -9.40
N GLU A 83 19.12 -14.36 -8.71
CA GLU A 83 20.35 -14.86 -9.33
C GLU A 83 20.19 -16.31 -9.81
N GLY A 84 19.50 -17.14 -9.04
CA GLY A 84 19.18 -18.51 -9.43
C GLY A 84 18.31 -18.58 -10.68
N ILE A 85 17.27 -17.74 -10.77
CA ILE A 85 16.40 -17.62 -11.95
C ILE A 85 17.20 -17.15 -13.17
N GLN A 86 18.05 -16.11 -13.03
CA GLN A 86 18.93 -15.63 -14.08
C GLN A 86 19.83 -16.75 -14.60
N THR A 87 20.45 -17.50 -13.71
CA THR A 87 21.35 -18.62 -14.04
C THR A 87 20.61 -19.74 -14.79
N ALA A 88 19.43 -20.15 -14.32
CA ALA A 88 18.62 -21.19 -14.94
C ALA A 88 18.17 -20.79 -16.36
N VAL A 89 17.66 -19.56 -16.49
CA VAL A 89 17.17 -19.05 -17.77
C VAL A 89 18.30 -18.90 -18.78
N VAL A 90 19.41 -18.23 -18.43
CA VAL A 90 20.52 -18.04 -19.37
C VAL A 90 21.15 -19.38 -19.77
N SER A 91 21.29 -20.31 -18.84
CA SER A 91 21.83 -21.65 -19.12
C SER A 91 20.98 -22.41 -20.15
N THR A 92 19.67 -22.42 -19.92
CA THR A 92 18.70 -23.06 -20.80
C THR A 92 18.67 -22.41 -22.18
N LEU A 93 18.58 -21.07 -22.24
CA LEU A 93 18.43 -20.37 -23.53
C LEU A 93 19.69 -20.43 -24.37
N LEU A 94 20.88 -20.35 -23.78
CA LEU A 94 22.14 -20.54 -24.49
C LEU A 94 22.25 -21.97 -25.07
N ALA A 95 21.95 -22.99 -24.28
CA ALA A 95 22.00 -24.39 -24.73
C ALA A 95 21.00 -24.67 -25.85
N ASN A 96 19.82 -24.07 -25.83
CA ASN A 96 18.77 -24.27 -26.82
C ASN A 96 18.74 -23.22 -27.94
N ARG A 97 19.71 -22.28 -27.98
CA ARG A 97 19.75 -21.18 -28.96
C ARG A 97 19.66 -21.67 -30.39
N HIS A 98 20.35 -22.76 -30.70
CA HIS A 98 20.37 -23.38 -32.06
C HIS A 98 19.04 -24.04 -32.44
N LYS A 99 18.13 -24.27 -31.47
CA LYS A 99 16.79 -24.86 -31.71
C LYS A 99 15.71 -23.77 -31.86
N ALA A 100 16.05 -22.50 -31.61
CA ALA A 100 15.10 -21.40 -31.70
C ALA A 100 14.61 -21.20 -33.13
N THR A 101 13.32 -21.09 -33.30
CA THR A 101 12.60 -20.83 -34.57
C THR A 101 11.60 -19.70 -34.34
N GLU A 102 10.97 -19.19 -35.39
CA GLU A 102 9.91 -18.18 -35.31
C GLU A 102 8.67 -18.65 -34.54
N HIS A 103 8.52 -19.96 -34.34
CA HIS A 103 7.42 -20.56 -33.58
C HIS A 103 7.79 -20.89 -32.13
N SER A 104 9.05 -20.68 -31.75
CA SER A 104 9.50 -21.00 -30.40
C SER A 104 8.82 -20.12 -29.35
N VAL A 105 8.51 -20.71 -28.19
CA VAL A 105 7.88 -20.04 -27.07
C VAL A 105 8.70 -20.20 -25.79
N LEU A 106 8.55 -19.22 -24.88
CA LEU A 106 9.01 -19.28 -23.50
C LEU A 106 7.77 -19.20 -22.62
N LEU A 107 7.50 -20.24 -21.86
CA LEU A 107 6.29 -20.34 -21.05
C LEU A 107 6.58 -19.98 -19.60
N TYR A 108 5.66 -19.22 -18.97
CA TYR A 108 5.70 -18.95 -17.53
C TYR A 108 4.28 -18.85 -16.95
N GLY A 109 4.08 -19.24 -15.71
CA GLY A 109 2.79 -19.11 -15.03
C GLY A 109 2.37 -17.64 -14.89
N ALA A 110 1.12 -17.28 -15.22
CA ALA A 110 0.62 -15.90 -15.16
C ALA A 110 0.76 -15.25 -13.76
N THR A 111 0.85 -16.09 -12.73
CA THR A 111 1.01 -15.66 -11.32
C THR A 111 2.45 -15.71 -10.81
N GLU A 112 3.44 -15.89 -11.71
CA GLU A 112 4.86 -15.94 -11.34
C GLU A 112 5.33 -14.62 -10.72
N HIS A 113 6.30 -14.71 -9.81
CA HIS A 113 7.03 -13.52 -9.36
C HIS A 113 7.66 -12.79 -10.56
N LYS A 114 7.61 -11.46 -10.56
CA LYS A 114 8.07 -10.61 -11.68
C LYS A 114 9.50 -10.89 -12.15
N ALA A 115 10.34 -11.47 -11.29
CA ALA A 115 11.69 -11.88 -11.66
C ALA A 115 11.70 -12.91 -12.81
N VAL A 116 10.70 -13.80 -12.90
CA VAL A 116 10.64 -14.83 -13.93
C VAL A 116 10.33 -14.24 -15.31
N PRO A 117 9.15 -13.61 -15.54
CA PRO A 117 8.84 -13.05 -16.86
C PRO A 117 9.83 -11.99 -17.34
N ASN A 118 10.33 -11.14 -16.41
CA ASN A 118 11.30 -10.12 -16.78
C ASN A 118 12.66 -10.72 -17.19
N THR A 119 13.10 -11.79 -16.54
CA THR A 119 14.33 -12.49 -16.89
C THR A 119 14.19 -13.20 -18.25
N LEU A 120 13.05 -13.86 -18.50
CA LEU A 120 12.77 -14.49 -19.78
C LEU A 120 12.78 -13.47 -20.93
N LYS A 121 12.11 -12.34 -20.78
CA LYS A 121 12.10 -11.24 -21.77
C LYS A 121 13.50 -10.70 -22.00
N HIS A 122 14.23 -10.40 -20.93
CA HIS A 122 15.58 -9.85 -21.01
C HIS A 122 16.53 -10.75 -21.80
N TRP A 123 16.62 -12.04 -21.47
CA TRP A 123 17.54 -12.94 -22.15
C TRP A 123 17.08 -13.33 -23.55
N ASN A 124 15.77 -13.39 -23.80
CA ASN A 124 15.23 -13.55 -25.15
C ASN A 124 15.69 -12.43 -26.09
N GLU A 125 15.65 -11.18 -25.59
CA GLU A 125 16.11 -10.00 -26.32
C GLU A 125 17.66 -9.99 -26.49
N VAL A 126 18.42 -10.15 -25.40
CA VAL A 126 19.90 -10.13 -25.42
C VAL A 126 20.47 -11.20 -26.33
N LEU A 127 19.87 -12.39 -26.35
CA LEU A 127 20.34 -13.51 -27.21
C LEU A 127 19.76 -13.46 -28.61
N GLY A 128 18.83 -12.56 -28.90
CA GLY A 128 18.19 -12.42 -30.21
C GLY A 128 17.40 -13.67 -30.63
N LEU A 129 16.70 -14.34 -29.70
CA LEU A 129 16.02 -15.60 -29.99
C LEU A 129 14.72 -15.41 -30.77
N GLY A 130 14.04 -14.27 -30.61
CA GLY A 130 12.75 -13.96 -31.23
C GLY A 130 11.59 -14.86 -30.75
N ALA A 131 11.77 -15.57 -29.63
CA ALA A 131 10.74 -16.45 -29.08
C ALA A 131 9.58 -15.65 -28.48
N LYS A 132 8.35 -16.16 -28.58
CA LYS A 132 7.20 -15.55 -27.92
C LYS A 132 7.21 -15.89 -26.43
N VAL A 133 7.16 -14.87 -25.57
CA VAL A 133 7.06 -15.05 -24.11
C VAL A 133 5.58 -15.09 -23.74
N LEU A 134 5.07 -16.26 -23.35
CA LEU A 134 3.65 -16.51 -23.12
C LEU A 134 3.37 -16.83 -21.65
N ALA A 135 2.37 -16.14 -21.09
CA ALA A 135 1.86 -16.45 -19.77
C ALA A 135 0.88 -17.63 -19.84
N ILE A 136 1.10 -18.66 -19.04
CA ILE A 136 0.17 -19.77 -18.84
C ILE A 136 -0.97 -19.24 -17.97
N PRO A 137 -2.22 -19.23 -18.45
CA PRO A 137 -3.35 -18.77 -17.67
C PRO A 137 -3.53 -19.57 -16.37
N VAL A 138 -4.22 -18.99 -15.42
CA VAL A 138 -4.70 -19.67 -14.21
C VAL A 138 -6.21 -19.63 -14.16
N ASP A 139 -6.81 -20.58 -13.46
CA ASP A 139 -8.23 -20.53 -13.12
C ASP A 139 -8.48 -19.58 -11.93
N LYS A 140 -9.76 -19.44 -11.53
CA LYS A 140 -10.17 -18.63 -10.37
C LYS A 140 -9.55 -19.07 -9.04
N ASP A 141 -9.09 -20.30 -8.95
CA ASP A 141 -8.46 -20.89 -7.77
C ASP A 141 -6.92 -20.73 -7.80
N GLY A 142 -6.38 -20.13 -8.88
CA GLY A 142 -4.95 -19.85 -9.07
C GLY A 142 -4.15 -21.06 -9.60
N LEU A 143 -4.82 -22.08 -10.08
CA LEU A 143 -4.19 -23.29 -10.65
C LEU A 143 -3.89 -23.07 -12.14
N LEU A 144 -2.71 -23.51 -12.59
CA LEU A 144 -2.25 -23.37 -13.97
C LEU A 144 -3.10 -24.20 -14.94
N ASP A 145 -3.41 -23.62 -16.10
CA ASP A 145 -4.16 -24.27 -17.18
C ASP A 145 -3.34 -25.36 -17.86
N SER A 146 -3.63 -26.61 -17.53
CA SER A 146 -2.97 -27.78 -18.07
C SER A 146 -3.23 -27.98 -19.59
N GLN A 147 -4.37 -27.52 -20.10
CA GLN A 147 -4.67 -27.59 -21.52
C GLN A 147 -3.79 -26.62 -22.31
N PHE A 148 -3.66 -25.39 -21.83
CA PHE A 148 -2.76 -24.38 -22.42
C PHE A 148 -1.31 -24.90 -22.46
N ILE A 149 -0.86 -25.54 -21.36
CA ILE A 149 0.48 -26.16 -21.32
C ILE A 149 0.60 -27.24 -22.42
N ALA A 150 -0.37 -28.15 -22.54
CA ALA A 150 -0.37 -29.23 -23.52
C ALA A 150 -0.28 -28.71 -24.97
N GLU A 151 -0.98 -27.62 -25.26
CA GLU A 151 -1.02 -27.01 -26.61
C GLU A 151 0.29 -26.29 -26.98
N HIS A 152 1.03 -25.73 -26.03
CA HIS A 152 2.16 -24.84 -26.30
C HIS A 152 3.53 -25.40 -25.92
N VAL A 153 3.62 -26.34 -24.95
CA VAL A 153 4.89 -26.81 -24.43
C VAL A 153 5.72 -27.57 -25.47
N GLY A 154 5.08 -28.11 -26.51
CA GLY A 154 5.77 -28.77 -27.64
C GLY A 154 6.76 -27.86 -28.38
N GLN A 155 6.51 -26.55 -28.40
CA GLN A 155 7.34 -25.52 -29.03
C GLN A 155 8.19 -24.74 -28.00
N ALA A 156 8.09 -25.10 -26.73
CA ALA A 156 8.76 -24.35 -25.66
C ALA A 156 10.26 -24.67 -25.60
N LEU A 157 11.08 -23.63 -25.54
CA LEU A 157 12.50 -23.73 -25.20
C LEU A 157 12.69 -23.88 -23.68
N MET A 158 11.77 -23.32 -22.90
CA MET A 158 11.75 -23.40 -21.44
C MET A 158 10.33 -23.19 -20.93
N ILE A 159 9.98 -23.87 -19.82
CA ILE A 159 8.78 -23.63 -19.05
C ILE A 159 9.17 -23.29 -17.61
N CYS A 160 8.57 -22.23 -17.06
CA CYS A 160 8.76 -21.76 -15.69
C CYS A 160 7.42 -21.77 -14.95
N THR A 161 7.39 -22.41 -13.79
CA THR A 161 6.23 -22.44 -12.90
C THR A 161 6.67 -22.17 -11.46
N MET A 162 5.76 -21.83 -10.55
CA MET A 162 6.08 -21.74 -9.14
C MET A 162 5.38 -22.83 -8.34
N ALA A 163 6.03 -23.29 -7.27
CA ALA A 163 5.45 -24.30 -6.40
C ALA A 163 4.37 -23.73 -5.48
N VAL A 164 4.60 -22.52 -4.92
CA VAL A 164 3.68 -21.83 -4.00
C VAL A 164 3.67 -20.34 -4.33
N ASN A 165 2.48 -19.79 -4.52
CA ASN A 165 2.34 -18.37 -4.83
C ASN A 165 2.64 -17.48 -3.62
N ASN A 166 3.39 -16.41 -3.83
CA ASN A 166 3.85 -15.51 -2.77
C ASN A 166 2.77 -14.53 -2.26
N GLU A 167 1.67 -14.34 -3.00
CA GLU A 167 0.55 -13.46 -2.61
C GLU A 167 -0.61 -14.26 -2.02
N THR A 168 -1.07 -15.28 -2.73
CA THR A 168 -2.25 -16.06 -2.35
C THR A 168 -1.94 -17.30 -1.50
N GLY A 169 -0.70 -17.79 -1.57
CA GLY A 169 -0.31 -19.05 -0.93
C GLY A 169 -0.77 -20.31 -1.69
N VAL A 170 -1.41 -20.17 -2.85
CA VAL A 170 -1.84 -21.31 -3.68
C VAL A 170 -0.63 -22.15 -4.08
N TYR A 171 -0.71 -23.46 -3.89
CA TYR A 171 0.30 -24.40 -4.34
C TYR A 171 -0.16 -25.20 -5.56
N GLN A 172 0.78 -25.48 -6.45
CA GLN A 172 0.53 -26.26 -7.67
C GLN A 172 0.76 -27.76 -7.40
N ASP A 173 -0.02 -28.61 -8.04
CA ASP A 173 0.28 -30.05 -8.13
C ASP A 173 1.39 -30.28 -9.16
N LEU A 174 2.65 -30.29 -8.66
CA LEU A 174 3.82 -30.45 -9.50
C LEU A 174 3.84 -31.80 -10.23
N GLY A 175 3.27 -32.84 -9.63
CA GLY A 175 3.16 -34.17 -10.26
C GLY A 175 2.16 -34.20 -11.42
N ALA A 176 1.05 -33.47 -11.30
CA ALA A 176 0.10 -33.31 -12.41
C ALA A 176 0.70 -32.45 -13.54
N LEU A 177 1.37 -31.36 -13.22
CA LEU A 177 2.07 -30.51 -14.20
C LEU A 177 3.15 -31.28 -14.92
N GLU A 178 3.97 -32.07 -14.23
CA GLU A 178 5.00 -32.91 -14.81
C GLU A 178 4.46 -33.86 -15.87
N LYS A 179 3.37 -34.57 -15.55
CA LYS A 179 2.72 -35.50 -16.49
C LYS A 179 2.34 -34.80 -17.79
N VAL A 180 1.74 -33.63 -17.73
CA VAL A 180 1.34 -32.87 -18.91
C VAL A 180 2.56 -32.36 -19.67
N ILE A 181 3.53 -31.77 -18.98
CA ILE A 181 4.76 -31.25 -19.62
C ILE A 181 5.50 -32.35 -20.33
N ARG A 182 5.77 -33.48 -19.66
CA ARG A 182 6.57 -34.57 -20.21
C ARG A 182 5.85 -35.39 -21.30
N ALA A 183 4.53 -35.45 -21.25
CA ALA A 183 3.74 -36.09 -22.33
C ALA A 183 3.86 -35.36 -23.67
N HIS A 184 4.02 -34.03 -23.66
CA HIS A 184 4.03 -33.19 -24.86
C HIS A 184 5.44 -32.69 -25.23
N ASN A 185 6.36 -32.56 -24.27
CA ASN A 185 7.77 -32.22 -24.50
C ASN A 185 8.67 -32.86 -23.43
N PRO A 186 9.15 -34.09 -23.64
CA PRO A 186 10.01 -34.78 -22.68
C PRO A 186 11.33 -34.09 -22.38
N GLN A 187 11.80 -33.21 -23.30
CA GLN A 187 13.13 -32.59 -23.24
C GLN A 187 13.09 -31.08 -22.86
N VAL A 188 11.92 -30.48 -22.65
CA VAL A 188 11.85 -29.07 -22.28
C VAL A 188 12.47 -28.85 -20.89
N SER A 189 13.30 -27.83 -20.77
CA SER A 189 13.82 -27.45 -19.45
C SER A 189 12.70 -26.84 -18.59
N TRP A 190 12.53 -27.39 -17.41
CA TRP A 190 11.50 -26.97 -16.46
C TRP A 190 12.11 -26.36 -15.20
N MET A 191 11.86 -25.09 -14.98
CA MET A 191 12.21 -24.38 -13.73
C MET A 191 10.98 -24.23 -12.85
N VAL A 192 11.12 -24.53 -11.56
CA VAL A 192 10.07 -24.30 -10.57
C VAL A 192 10.59 -23.37 -9.47
N ASP A 193 9.99 -22.18 -9.35
CA ASP A 193 10.28 -21.28 -8.23
C ASP A 193 9.75 -21.88 -6.92
N CYS A 194 10.68 -22.31 -6.07
CA CYS A 194 10.40 -22.95 -4.79
C CYS A 194 10.60 -22.03 -3.58
N VAL A 195 10.75 -20.71 -3.78
CA VAL A 195 11.04 -19.74 -2.73
C VAL A 195 10.02 -19.78 -1.60
N GLN A 196 8.73 -19.92 -1.91
CA GLN A 196 7.67 -19.95 -0.90
C GLN A 196 7.30 -21.37 -0.45
N ALA A 197 7.87 -22.40 -1.07
CA ALA A 197 7.60 -23.81 -0.73
C ALA A 197 8.48 -24.33 0.41
N LEU A 198 9.76 -23.91 0.46
CA LEU A 198 10.73 -24.38 1.43
C LEU A 198 10.23 -24.15 2.87
N GLY A 199 10.17 -25.23 3.67
CA GLY A 199 9.73 -25.21 5.06
C GLY A 199 8.22 -25.02 5.26
N LYS A 200 7.43 -24.85 4.20
CA LYS A 200 5.96 -24.68 4.25
C LYS A 200 5.22 -25.86 3.60
N GLN A 201 5.88 -26.51 2.64
CA GLN A 201 5.40 -27.71 1.94
C GLN A 201 6.54 -28.69 1.79
N ALA A 202 6.26 -29.99 1.86
CA ALA A 202 7.26 -31.01 1.60
C ALA A 202 7.72 -30.96 0.14
N LEU A 203 9.03 -30.99 -0.05
CA LEU A 203 9.67 -31.07 -1.37
C LEU A 203 10.33 -32.46 -1.53
N ALA A 204 10.18 -33.05 -2.71
CA ALA A 204 10.81 -34.32 -3.08
C ALA A 204 11.31 -34.21 -4.54
N LEU A 205 12.37 -33.38 -4.73
CA LEU A 205 12.84 -33.10 -6.09
C LEU A 205 13.40 -34.32 -6.83
N SER A 206 13.85 -35.36 -6.10
CA SER A 206 14.22 -36.62 -6.70
C SER A 206 13.08 -37.35 -7.42
N ASP A 207 11.85 -37.11 -6.94
CA ASP A 207 10.64 -37.76 -7.48
C ASP A 207 10.01 -36.98 -8.64
N THR A 208 10.64 -35.88 -9.06
CA THR A 208 10.20 -35.00 -10.14
C THR A 208 11.24 -34.94 -11.27
N THR A 209 10.88 -34.36 -12.42
CA THR A 209 11.80 -34.02 -13.50
C THR A 209 12.12 -32.53 -13.58
N ILE A 210 11.97 -31.80 -12.50
CA ILE A 210 12.32 -30.37 -12.40
C ILE A 210 13.83 -30.22 -12.65
N ASP A 211 14.21 -29.37 -13.60
CA ASP A 211 15.60 -29.13 -13.95
C ASP A 211 16.27 -28.10 -13.04
N TYR A 212 15.52 -27.06 -12.64
CA TYR A 212 16.02 -25.98 -11.80
C TYR A 212 15.00 -25.61 -10.73
N ALA A 213 15.49 -25.40 -9.50
CA ALA A 213 14.68 -24.88 -8.42
C ALA A 213 15.47 -23.78 -7.65
N PRO A 214 15.12 -22.49 -7.81
CA PRO A 214 15.69 -21.40 -7.05
C PRO A 214 15.06 -21.27 -5.65
N PHE A 215 15.88 -20.86 -4.67
CA PHE A 215 15.53 -20.65 -3.26
C PHE A 215 16.14 -19.35 -2.73
N SER A 216 15.50 -18.76 -1.73
CA SER A 216 15.98 -17.53 -1.08
C SER A 216 15.95 -17.68 0.45
N GLY A 217 17.07 -17.46 1.11
CA GLY A 217 17.22 -17.69 2.54
C GLY A 217 16.34 -16.79 3.40
N HIS A 218 16.22 -15.51 3.05
CA HIS A 218 15.47 -14.53 3.83
C HIS A 218 13.94 -14.73 3.87
N LYS A 219 13.42 -15.65 3.08
CA LYS A 219 12.00 -16.06 3.14
C LYS A 219 11.74 -17.13 4.18
N LEU A 220 12.81 -17.67 4.76
CA LEU A 220 12.75 -18.73 5.78
C LEU A 220 13.83 -18.53 6.85
N TYR A 221 13.82 -17.35 7.50
CA TYR A 221 14.63 -17.03 8.69
C TYR A 221 16.15 -17.03 8.53
N ALA A 222 16.71 -17.18 7.32
CA ALA A 222 18.13 -16.99 7.05
C ALA A 222 18.44 -15.53 6.63
N PRO A 223 19.73 -15.13 6.59
CA PRO A 223 20.11 -13.78 6.21
C PRO A 223 19.67 -13.40 4.79
N LYS A 224 19.48 -12.08 4.56
CA LYS A 224 19.41 -11.52 3.21
C LYS A 224 20.75 -11.66 2.48
N GLY A 225 20.73 -11.69 1.16
CA GLY A 225 21.97 -11.79 0.35
C GLY A 225 22.54 -13.21 0.26
N ILE A 226 21.74 -14.22 0.59
CA ILE A 226 22.07 -15.63 0.40
C ILE A 226 20.83 -16.43 -0.06
N GLY A 227 21.06 -17.34 -0.99
CA GLY A 227 20.11 -18.31 -1.49
C GLY A 227 20.85 -19.46 -2.15
N PHE A 228 20.13 -20.34 -2.81
CA PHE A 228 20.73 -21.40 -3.60
C PHE A 228 19.86 -21.80 -4.79
N LEU A 229 20.47 -22.39 -5.79
CA LEU A 229 19.83 -22.98 -6.95
C LEU A 229 20.12 -24.49 -6.95
N TYR A 230 19.06 -25.29 -7.00
CA TYR A 230 19.19 -26.70 -7.36
C TYR A 230 19.24 -26.82 -8.88
N ILE A 231 20.16 -27.63 -9.38
CA ILE A 231 20.35 -27.95 -10.81
C ILE A 231 20.35 -29.46 -10.93
N ARG A 232 19.41 -30.02 -11.66
CA ARG A 232 19.33 -31.47 -11.93
C ARG A 232 20.56 -31.94 -12.72
N GLU A 233 21.02 -33.14 -12.41
CA GLU A 233 22.06 -33.77 -13.16
C GLU A 233 21.75 -33.81 -14.66
N ASN A 234 22.71 -33.46 -15.51
CA ASN A 234 22.61 -33.30 -16.95
C ASN A 234 21.71 -32.16 -17.47
N SER A 235 21.17 -31.30 -16.63
CA SER A 235 20.51 -30.07 -17.06
C SER A 235 21.54 -29.11 -17.67
N PRO A 236 21.18 -28.32 -18.68
CA PRO A 236 22.06 -27.32 -19.26
C PRO A 236 22.58 -26.34 -18.20
N TYR A 237 23.88 -26.03 -18.24
CA TYR A 237 24.48 -25.10 -17.34
C TYR A 237 25.48 -24.16 -18.02
N THR A 238 25.36 -22.87 -17.74
CA THR A 238 26.34 -21.84 -18.12
C THR A 238 26.47 -20.87 -16.94
N PRO A 239 27.69 -20.56 -16.48
CA PRO A 239 27.88 -19.61 -15.39
C PRO A 239 27.26 -18.24 -15.71
N PHE A 240 26.35 -17.77 -14.88
CA PHE A 240 25.85 -16.40 -14.97
C PHE A 240 26.92 -15.39 -14.51
N ILE A 241 27.70 -15.73 -13.48
CA ILE A 241 28.84 -14.96 -12.99
C ILE A 241 30.11 -15.75 -13.29
N ALA A 242 30.80 -15.40 -14.36
CA ALA A 242 32.08 -16.02 -14.76
C ALA A 242 33.27 -15.28 -14.14
N GLY A 243 34.39 -15.98 -13.86
CA GLY A 243 35.62 -15.36 -13.29
C GLY A 243 36.58 -16.38 -12.67
N GLY A 244 36.89 -16.26 -11.39
CA GLY A 244 38.01 -16.89 -10.70
C GLY A 244 37.90 -18.37 -10.32
N GLY A 245 36.92 -19.12 -10.81
CA GLY A 245 36.84 -20.58 -10.64
C GLY A 245 36.24 -21.07 -9.31
N GLN A 246 35.71 -20.20 -8.47
CA GLN A 246 34.98 -20.58 -7.27
C GLN A 246 33.76 -21.45 -7.61
N GLU A 247 33.20 -22.17 -6.65
CA GLU A 247 32.11 -23.09 -6.86
C GLU A 247 32.40 -24.10 -8.01
N SER A 248 33.64 -24.58 -8.12
CA SER A 248 34.10 -25.43 -9.22
C SER A 248 33.92 -24.81 -10.61
N GLY A 249 33.98 -23.49 -10.72
CA GLY A 249 33.77 -22.72 -11.95
C GLY A 249 32.32 -22.43 -12.26
N MET A 250 31.39 -22.91 -11.46
CA MET A 250 29.96 -22.69 -11.69
C MET A 250 29.52 -21.25 -11.32
N ARG A 251 30.09 -20.69 -10.26
CA ARG A 251 29.77 -19.30 -9.86
C ARG A 251 31.01 -18.63 -9.25
N SER A 252 31.59 -17.72 -9.96
CA SER A 252 32.79 -17.02 -9.54
C SER A 252 32.53 -15.93 -8.50
N GLY A 253 33.59 -15.57 -7.79
CA GLY A 253 33.57 -14.59 -6.69
C GLY A 253 33.60 -15.30 -5.33
N THR A 254 34.30 -14.68 -4.38
CA THR A 254 34.49 -15.23 -3.02
C THR A 254 33.14 -15.56 -2.40
N GLU A 255 33.03 -16.76 -1.84
CA GLU A 255 31.80 -17.34 -1.31
C GLU A 255 31.37 -16.59 -0.03
N ASN A 256 30.06 -16.35 0.12
CA ASN A 256 29.47 -15.75 1.31
C ASN A 256 29.39 -16.78 2.45
N LEU A 257 30.55 -17.15 3.03
CA LEU A 257 30.60 -18.17 4.09
C LEU A 257 29.69 -17.90 5.27
N PRO A 258 29.57 -16.66 5.81
CA PRO A 258 28.61 -16.40 6.88
C PRO A 258 27.17 -16.69 6.49
N GLY A 259 26.76 -16.27 5.28
CA GLY A 259 25.42 -16.58 4.77
C GLY A 259 25.18 -18.07 4.56
N ILE A 260 26.21 -18.79 4.07
CA ILE A 260 26.17 -20.24 3.86
C ILE A 260 26.07 -20.98 5.21
N ALA A 261 26.80 -20.52 6.23
CA ALA A 261 26.68 -21.06 7.59
C ALA A 261 25.27 -20.84 8.18
N GLY A 262 24.66 -19.67 7.88
CA GLY A 262 23.27 -19.41 8.24
C GLY A 262 22.29 -20.36 7.54
N LEU A 263 22.52 -20.72 6.28
CA LEU A 263 21.74 -21.77 5.59
C LEU A 263 21.99 -23.16 6.19
N TYR A 264 23.24 -23.48 6.57
CA TYR A 264 23.55 -24.75 7.24
C TYR A 264 22.72 -24.94 8.50
N GLU A 265 22.73 -23.94 9.38
CA GLU A 265 21.94 -23.96 10.61
C GLU A 265 20.42 -24.06 10.32
N LEU A 266 19.93 -23.31 9.35
CA LEU A 266 18.53 -23.41 8.89
C LEU A 266 18.19 -24.85 8.47
N PHE A 267 19.06 -25.51 7.69
CA PHE A 267 18.81 -26.86 7.21
C PHE A 267 18.88 -27.90 8.34
N GLU A 268 19.79 -27.72 9.33
CA GLU A 268 19.80 -28.54 10.54
C GLU A 268 18.46 -28.44 11.27
N LEU A 269 17.95 -27.21 11.48
CA LEU A 269 16.66 -26.99 12.15
C LEU A 269 15.48 -27.59 11.38
N LEU A 270 15.50 -27.58 10.04
CA LEU A 270 14.46 -28.20 9.21
C LEU A 270 14.48 -29.73 9.25
N LEU A 271 15.66 -30.33 9.42
CA LEU A 271 15.85 -31.77 9.46
C LEU A 271 15.70 -32.37 10.89
N ASP A 272 15.83 -31.51 11.92
CA ASP A 272 15.72 -31.95 13.30
C ASP A 272 14.27 -32.06 13.77
N SER A 273 13.71 -33.24 13.73
CA SER A 273 12.36 -33.52 14.21
C SER A 273 12.20 -33.41 15.75
N LYS A 274 13.28 -33.26 16.50
CA LYS A 274 13.27 -33.19 17.98
C LYS A 274 13.24 -31.74 18.48
N GLN A 275 13.82 -30.82 17.73
CA GLN A 275 13.72 -29.37 18.03
C GLN A 275 12.48 -28.80 17.37
N ALA A 276 11.45 -28.52 18.14
CA ALA A 276 10.17 -28.01 17.67
C ALA A 276 10.21 -26.52 17.23
N VAL A 277 11.31 -26.06 16.58
CA VAL A 277 11.40 -24.70 16.04
C VAL A 277 10.38 -24.52 14.93
N PHE A 278 10.44 -25.37 13.91
CA PHE A 278 9.46 -25.40 12.84
C PHE A 278 8.25 -26.25 13.24
N LYS A 279 7.06 -25.66 13.12
CA LYS A 279 5.82 -26.32 13.56
C LYS A 279 5.33 -27.33 12.53
N PRO A 280 4.74 -28.45 12.96
CA PRO A 280 4.07 -29.38 12.07
C PRO A 280 2.95 -28.68 11.29
N VAL A 281 2.67 -29.17 10.08
CA VAL A 281 1.63 -28.59 9.19
C VAL A 281 0.26 -28.53 9.89
N CYS A 282 -0.10 -29.53 10.69
CA CYS A 282 -1.36 -29.51 11.45
C CYS A 282 -1.44 -28.34 12.45
N THR A 283 -0.35 -28.00 13.11
CA THR A 283 -0.28 -26.83 14.01
C THR A 283 -0.38 -25.52 13.22
N LEU A 284 0.25 -25.44 12.04
CA LEU A 284 0.14 -24.27 11.18
C LEU A 284 -1.30 -24.06 10.67
N HIS A 285 -2.05 -25.13 10.38
CA HIS A 285 -3.49 -25.04 10.09
C HIS A 285 -4.28 -24.51 11.29
N GLN A 286 -4.01 -24.99 12.51
CA GLN A 286 -4.66 -24.47 13.71
C GLN A 286 -4.38 -22.96 13.90
N TYR A 287 -3.17 -22.49 13.65
CA TYR A 287 -2.82 -21.08 13.71
C TYR A 287 -3.58 -20.25 12.67
N ARG A 288 -3.67 -20.76 11.43
CA ARG A 288 -4.46 -20.15 10.38
C ARG A 288 -5.93 -20.00 10.77
N ASP A 289 -6.52 -21.08 11.30
CA ASP A 289 -7.93 -21.13 11.66
C ASP A 289 -8.25 -20.17 12.84
N GLN A 290 -7.31 -19.98 13.78
CA GLN A 290 -7.41 -18.97 14.83
C GLN A 290 -7.41 -17.56 14.27
N LEU A 291 -6.49 -17.26 13.34
CA LEU A 291 -6.44 -15.95 12.67
C LEU A 291 -7.71 -15.68 11.85
N ILE A 292 -8.19 -16.66 11.10
CA ILE A 292 -9.47 -16.57 10.35
C ILE A 292 -10.61 -16.24 11.29
N SER A 293 -10.75 -16.98 12.39
CA SER A 293 -11.81 -16.74 13.36
C SER A 293 -11.76 -15.33 13.97
N ALA A 294 -10.56 -14.84 14.30
CA ALA A 294 -10.37 -13.48 14.82
C ALA A 294 -10.75 -12.42 13.78
N LEU A 295 -10.37 -12.62 12.52
CA LEU A 295 -10.69 -11.71 11.42
C LEU A 295 -12.21 -11.67 11.16
N GLU A 296 -12.87 -12.83 11.07
CA GLU A 296 -14.31 -12.94 10.84
C GLU A 296 -15.14 -12.31 11.98
N GLN A 297 -14.73 -12.55 13.24
CA GLN A 297 -15.39 -11.96 14.41
C GLN A 297 -15.25 -10.44 14.48
N THR A 298 -14.15 -9.90 13.93
CA THR A 298 -13.83 -8.47 14.00
C THR A 298 -14.47 -7.70 12.86
N PHE A 299 -14.28 -8.16 11.63
CA PHE A 299 -14.70 -7.44 10.43
C PHE A 299 -16.06 -7.90 9.87
N GLY A 300 -16.46 -9.14 10.14
CA GLY A 300 -17.74 -9.73 9.71
C GLY A 300 -17.77 -10.09 8.22
N ASP A 301 -17.60 -9.12 7.34
CA ASP A 301 -17.72 -9.29 5.88
C ASP A 301 -16.34 -9.39 5.23
N ILE A 302 -15.81 -10.63 5.17
CA ILE A 302 -14.49 -10.94 4.60
C ILE A 302 -14.64 -11.92 3.44
N THR A 303 -13.89 -11.67 2.37
CA THR A 303 -13.72 -12.60 1.25
C THR A 303 -12.26 -13.06 1.17
N PHE A 304 -12.04 -14.37 1.24
CA PHE A 304 -10.73 -14.96 0.94
C PHE A 304 -10.58 -15.12 -0.57
N ASN A 305 -9.45 -14.62 -1.13
CA ASN A 305 -9.25 -14.53 -2.57
C ASN A 305 -8.73 -15.83 -3.21
N ALA A 306 -8.47 -16.86 -2.40
CA ALA A 306 -8.11 -18.20 -2.86
C ALA A 306 -8.72 -19.26 -1.93
N PRO A 307 -9.02 -20.47 -2.45
CA PRO A 307 -9.55 -21.56 -1.63
C PRO A 307 -8.54 -21.99 -0.56
N LEU A 308 -8.96 -21.98 0.71
CA LEU A 308 -8.09 -22.35 1.84
C LEU A 308 -7.56 -23.79 1.78
N ALA A 309 -8.23 -24.67 1.04
CA ALA A 309 -7.84 -26.07 0.85
C ALA A 309 -6.63 -26.23 -0.09
N SER A 310 -6.43 -25.30 -1.04
CA SER A 310 -5.34 -25.29 -2.00
C SER A 310 -4.25 -24.26 -1.69
N THR A 311 -4.25 -23.72 -0.46
CA THR A 311 -3.23 -22.77 -0.01
C THR A 311 -2.40 -23.33 1.14
N VAL A 312 -1.12 -22.93 1.18
CA VAL A 312 -0.28 -23.23 2.36
C VAL A 312 -0.85 -22.54 3.61
N PRO A 313 -0.83 -23.19 4.78
CA PRO A 313 -1.50 -22.66 5.97
C PRO A 313 -0.88 -21.35 6.48
N THR A 314 0.32 -21.02 6.07
CA THR A 314 1.06 -19.83 6.52
C THR A 314 0.68 -18.54 5.81
N THR A 315 -0.25 -18.58 4.85
CA THR A 315 -0.60 -17.42 4.02
C THR A 315 -2.11 -17.29 3.92
N LEU A 316 -2.60 -16.10 4.24
CA LEU A 316 -3.98 -15.65 4.01
C LEU A 316 -3.96 -14.47 3.04
N ASN A 317 -4.79 -14.53 2.00
CA ASN A 317 -5.06 -13.41 1.10
C ASN A 317 -6.55 -13.14 1.12
N PHE A 318 -6.95 -11.95 1.56
CA PHE A 318 -8.35 -11.62 1.80
C PHE A 318 -8.66 -10.15 1.55
N CYS A 319 -9.92 -9.84 1.37
CA CYS A 319 -10.48 -8.48 1.37
C CYS A 319 -11.49 -8.33 2.50
N VAL A 320 -11.55 -7.18 3.10
CA VAL A 320 -12.68 -6.73 3.90
C VAL A 320 -13.60 -5.96 2.95
N ASN A 321 -14.79 -6.51 2.62
CA ASN A 321 -15.61 -5.96 1.54
C ASN A 321 -16.10 -4.53 1.78
N SER A 322 -16.01 -4.08 3.00
CA SER A 322 -16.41 -2.74 3.43
C SER A 322 -15.27 -1.74 3.59
N LEU A 323 -14.01 -2.17 3.58
CA LEU A 323 -12.85 -1.33 3.84
C LEU A 323 -11.82 -1.45 2.72
N THR A 324 -11.16 -0.34 2.40
CA THR A 324 -10.02 -0.35 1.49
C THR A 324 -8.81 -1.04 2.13
N SER A 325 -7.91 -1.58 1.30
CA SER A 325 -6.65 -2.15 1.78
C SER A 325 -5.85 -1.16 2.62
N LYS A 326 -5.91 0.13 2.27
CA LYS A 326 -5.25 1.18 3.04
C LYS A 326 -5.84 1.31 4.45
N GLU A 327 -7.16 1.35 4.59
CA GLU A 327 -7.83 1.45 5.90
C GLU A 327 -7.50 0.22 6.78
N VAL A 328 -7.56 -0.98 6.22
CA VAL A 328 -7.22 -2.22 6.94
C VAL A 328 -5.74 -2.24 7.36
N MET A 329 -4.83 -1.85 6.47
CA MET A 329 -3.40 -1.79 6.79
C MET A 329 -3.09 -0.73 7.85
N ASP A 330 -3.73 0.45 7.77
CA ASP A 330 -3.53 1.52 8.76
C ASP A 330 -4.07 1.07 10.14
N LEU A 331 -5.19 0.36 10.21
CA LEU A 331 -5.73 -0.24 11.43
C LEU A 331 -4.78 -1.29 12.04
N PHE A 332 -4.32 -2.24 11.23
CA PHE A 332 -3.38 -3.27 11.71
C PHE A 332 -2.07 -2.65 12.18
N ASP A 333 -1.53 -1.68 11.42
CA ASP A 333 -0.30 -1.01 11.81
C ASP A 333 -0.47 -0.26 13.15
N ALA A 334 -1.60 0.42 13.34
CA ALA A 334 -1.95 1.10 14.59
C ALA A 334 -2.09 0.12 15.77
N ALA A 335 -2.59 -1.10 15.52
CA ALA A 335 -2.67 -2.17 16.51
C ALA A 335 -1.34 -2.92 16.72
N GLY A 336 -0.24 -2.50 16.10
CA GLY A 336 1.07 -3.17 16.20
C GLY A 336 1.16 -4.47 15.42
N ILE A 337 0.31 -4.69 14.40
CA ILE A 337 0.34 -5.86 13.51
C ILE A 337 0.87 -5.43 12.15
N ARG A 338 1.88 -6.13 11.63
CA ARG A 338 2.47 -5.85 10.31
C ARG A 338 1.98 -6.85 9.27
N VAL A 339 1.30 -6.34 8.25
CA VAL A 339 0.80 -7.07 7.07
C VAL A 339 1.17 -6.32 5.79
N SER A 340 0.95 -6.90 4.64
CA SER A 340 1.15 -6.24 3.33
C SER A 340 -0.16 -6.14 2.55
N GLY A 341 -0.25 -5.15 1.67
CA GLY A 341 -1.24 -5.17 0.59
C GLY A 341 -0.93 -6.27 -0.43
N GLY A 342 -1.91 -6.70 -1.20
CA GLY A 342 -1.78 -7.77 -2.20
C GLY A 342 -0.64 -7.54 -3.21
N SER A 343 -0.35 -6.28 -3.57
CA SER A 343 0.70 -5.87 -4.51
C SER A 343 2.05 -5.52 -3.88
N ALA A 344 2.36 -5.99 -2.67
CA ALA A 344 3.52 -5.60 -1.85
C ALA A 344 4.90 -5.68 -2.55
N CYS A 345 5.01 -6.36 -3.69
CA CYS A 345 6.26 -6.46 -4.46
C CYS A 345 6.43 -5.36 -5.54
N SER A 346 5.50 -4.43 -5.68
CA SER A 346 5.58 -3.34 -6.66
C SER A 346 5.31 -2.00 -6.00
N SER A 347 6.37 -1.22 -5.76
CA SER A 347 6.23 0.19 -5.38
C SER A 347 5.42 0.93 -6.46
N GLY A 348 4.18 1.31 -6.14
CA GLY A 348 3.31 2.12 -7.00
C GLY A 348 2.21 1.40 -7.78
N ALA A 349 2.06 0.06 -7.69
CA ALA A 349 0.90 -0.62 -8.28
C ALA A 349 -0.27 -0.64 -7.30
N SER A 350 -1.42 -0.14 -7.73
CA SER A 350 -2.66 -0.15 -6.93
C SER A 350 -3.34 -1.53 -6.95
N ARG A 351 -3.06 -2.39 -7.97
CA ARG A 351 -3.73 -3.68 -8.20
C ARG A 351 -2.75 -4.86 -8.13
N SER A 352 -3.23 -6.01 -7.70
CA SER A 352 -2.48 -7.27 -7.73
C SER A 352 -2.63 -7.94 -9.10
N PHE A 353 -1.54 -8.04 -9.85
CA PHE A 353 -1.53 -8.76 -11.13
C PHE A 353 -1.81 -10.27 -10.97
N VAL A 354 -1.53 -10.84 -9.79
CA VAL A 354 -1.85 -12.24 -9.46
C VAL A 354 -3.36 -12.42 -9.39
N LEU A 355 -4.05 -11.56 -8.66
CA LEU A 355 -5.49 -11.60 -8.52
C LEU A 355 -6.21 -11.23 -9.84
N ASP A 356 -5.65 -10.28 -10.61
CA ASP A 356 -6.13 -9.97 -11.96
C ASP A 356 -6.05 -11.20 -12.88
N ALA A 357 -4.93 -11.95 -12.81
CA ALA A 357 -4.78 -13.19 -13.58
C ALA A 357 -5.77 -14.28 -13.15
N MET A 358 -6.19 -14.31 -11.89
CA MET A 358 -7.22 -15.22 -11.36
C MET A 358 -8.64 -14.79 -11.72
N GLY A 359 -8.82 -13.58 -12.30
CA GLY A 359 -10.13 -13.08 -12.73
C GLY A 359 -11.06 -12.67 -11.58
N VAL A 360 -10.51 -12.28 -10.42
CA VAL A 360 -11.31 -11.71 -9.34
C VAL A 360 -11.79 -10.30 -9.69
N SER A 361 -12.75 -9.78 -8.93
CA SER A 361 -13.25 -8.41 -9.15
C SER A 361 -12.16 -7.35 -8.97
N ASP A 362 -12.33 -6.20 -9.64
CA ASP A 362 -11.41 -5.06 -9.50
C ASP A 362 -11.24 -4.65 -8.05
N TRP A 363 -12.34 -4.60 -7.30
CA TRP A 363 -12.33 -4.31 -5.86
C TRP A 363 -11.40 -5.27 -5.07
N GLN A 364 -11.49 -6.57 -5.33
CA GLN A 364 -10.65 -7.56 -4.65
C GLN A 364 -9.18 -7.40 -5.03
N SER A 365 -8.89 -7.17 -6.31
CA SER A 365 -7.52 -6.95 -6.77
C SER A 365 -6.86 -5.71 -6.18
N GLU A 366 -7.62 -4.63 -5.99
CA GLU A 366 -7.15 -3.36 -5.43
C GLU A 366 -7.06 -3.38 -3.89
N ASN A 367 -7.96 -4.12 -3.24
CA ASN A 367 -8.12 -4.06 -1.79
C ASN A 367 -7.72 -5.34 -1.06
N ALA A 368 -6.96 -6.22 -1.71
CA ALA A 368 -6.43 -7.41 -1.09
C ALA A 368 -5.41 -7.09 0.01
N ILE A 369 -5.52 -7.81 1.11
CA ILE A 369 -4.55 -7.87 2.20
C ILE A 369 -3.89 -9.24 2.18
N ARG A 370 -2.56 -9.25 2.27
CA ARG A 370 -1.80 -10.45 2.51
C ARG A 370 -1.34 -10.49 3.96
N MET A 371 -1.76 -11.49 4.69
CA MET A 371 -1.30 -11.82 6.04
C MET A 371 -0.53 -13.12 5.98
N SER A 372 0.71 -13.14 6.44
CA SER A 372 1.55 -14.34 6.39
C SER A 372 2.44 -14.47 7.61
N PHE A 373 2.39 -15.62 8.25
CA PHE A 373 3.30 -15.98 9.34
C PHE A 373 4.30 -17.04 8.87
N GLY A 374 5.42 -17.14 9.54
CA GLY A 374 6.41 -18.15 9.19
C GLY A 374 6.17 -19.47 9.92
N PRO A 375 6.73 -20.60 9.41
CA PRO A 375 6.54 -21.91 10.04
C PRO A 375 7.21 -22.03 11.43
N ALA A 376 8.03 -21.07 11.85
CA ALA A 376 8.58 -20.99 13.21
C ALA A 376 7.77 -20.07 14.14
N ALA A 377 6.60 -19.57 13.73
CA ALA A 377 5.75 -18.75 14.59
C ALA A 377 5.39 -19.47 15.88
N SER A 378 5.37 -18.74 17.01
CA SER A 378 4.97 -19.28 18.29
C SER A 378 3.45 -19.20 18.51
N ALA A 379 2.92 -20.06 19.38
CA ALA A 379 1.52 -19.96 19.78
C ALA A 379 1.22 -18.63 20.49
N ALA A 380 2.19 -18.06 21.20
CA ALA A 380 2.05 -16.77 21.87
C ALA A 380 1.91 -15.62 20.87
N ASP A 381 2.70 -15.61 19.78
CA ASP A 381 2.61 -14.58 18.74
C ASP A 381 1.24 -14.62 18.03
N ILE A 382 0.74 -15.84 17.75
CA ILE A 382 -0.58 -16.00 17.11
C ILE A 382 -1.70 -15.60 18.07
N ALA A 383 -1.62 -15.96 19.34
CA ALA A 383 -2.60 -15.56 20.35
C ALA A 383 -2.63 -14.04 20.53
N LEU A 384 -1.47 -13.39 20.60
CA LEU A 384 -1.36 -11.93 20.66
C LEU A 384 -1.92 -11.27 19.40
N ALA A 385 -1.67 -11.85 18.22
CA ALA A 385 -2.26 -11.37 16.96
C ALA A 385 -3.78 -11.42 17.01
N CYS A 386 -4.36 -12.55 17.42
CA CYS A 386 -5.80 -12.73 17.54
C CYS A 386 -6.42 -11.74 18.55
N GLU A 387 -5.79 -11.58 19.71
CA GLU A 387 -6.22 -10.62 20.74
C GLU A 387 -6.30 -9.20 20.16
N ARG A 388 -5.23 -8.75 19.49
CA ARG A 388 -5.17 -7.41 18.89
C ARG A 388 -6.16 -7.23 17.75
N ILE A 389 -6.36 -8.24 16.91
CA ILE A 389 -7.36 -8.21 15.85
C ILE A 389 -8.75 -8.04 16.48
N CYS A 390 -9.09 -8.83 17.51
CA CYS A 390 -10.37 -8.75 18.20
C CYS A 390 -10.57 -7.40 18.91
N ALA A 391 -9.50 -6.79 19.44
CA ALA A 391 -9.54 -5.49 20.07
C ALA A 391 -9.90 -4.33 19.09
N LEU A 392 -9.77 -4.55 17.78
CA LEU A 392 -10.20 -3.56 16.78
C LEU A 392 -11.72 -3.47 16.62
N LYS A 393 -12.47 -4.46 17.01
CA LYS A 393 -13.94 -4.48 16.82
C LYS A 393 -14.66 -3.24 17.40
N PRO A 394 -14.44 -2.83 18.67
CA PRO A 394 -15.03 -1.60 19.18
C PRO A 394 -14.52 -0.35 18.43
N VAL A 395 -13.27 -0.32 18.03
CA VAL A 395 -12.71 0.80 17.24
C VAL A 395 -13.44 0.95 15.90
N LEU A 396 -13.65 -0.16 15.20
CA LEU A 396 -14.38 -0.20 13.92
C LEU A 396 -15.83 0.29 14.07
N SER A 397 -16.50 -0.14 15.13
CA SER A 397 -17.88 0.24 15.41
C SER A 397 -17.98 1.72 15.81
N ASN A 398 -17.12 2.20 16.71
CA ASN A 398 -17.14 3.56 17.21
C ASN A 398 -16.83 4.61 16.13
N HIS A 399 -16.06 4.23 15.11
CA HIS A 399 -15.69 5.12 14.00
C HIS A 399 -16.44 4.82 12.70
N CYS A 400 -17.57 4.12 12.77
CA CYS A 400 -18.48 3.86 11.64
C CYS A 400 -17.81 3.17 10.43
N LEU A 401 -16.78 2.37 10.66
CA LEU A 401 -16.12 1.61 9.60
C LEU A 401 -16.87 0.31 9.28
N ILE A 402 -17.52 -0.30 10.27
CA ILE A 402 -18.42 -1.44 10.10
C ILE A 402 -19.82 -1.11 10.65
N VAL A 403 -20.83 -1.75 10.11
CA VAL A 403 -22.20 -1.65 10.63
C VAL A 403 -22.29 -2.51 11.91
N SER A 404 -22.67 -1.90 13.02
CA SER A 404 -22.92 -2.59 14.29
C SER A 404 -24.43 -2.55 14.58
N ASP A 405 -25.02 -3.69 14.90
CA ASP A 405 -26.43 -3.77 15.38
C ASP A 405 -26.57 -3.19 16.80
N ALA A 406 -25.49 -2.98 17.51
CA ALA A 406 -25.46 -2.39 18.83
C ALA A 406 -25.38 -0.86 18.74
N HIS A 407 -26.54 -0.23 18.54
CA HIS A 407 -26.66 1.22 18.66
C HIS A 407 -26.53 1.61 20.15
N GLN A 408 -25.46 2.32 20.50
CA GLN A 408 -25.36 2.96 21.81
C GLN A 408 -25.89 4.39 21.70
N PRO A 409 -26.99 4.73 22.35
CA PRO A 409 -27.64 6.05 22.22
C PRO A 409 -26.82 7.24 22.76
N GLU A 410 -25.67 6.99 23.36
CA GLU A 410 -24.81 8.02 23.99
C GLU A 410 -23.55 8.36 23.17
N GLN A 411 -23.40 7.84 21.94
CA GLN A 411 -22.25 8.17 21.11
C GLN A 411 -22.38 9.56 20.48
N GLU A 412 -21.38 10.42 20.73
CA GLU A 412 -21.20 11.67 19.99
C GLU A 412 -21.20 11.39 18.48
N VAL A 413 -21.85 12.26 17.70
CA VAL A 413 -21.88 12.15 16.24
C VAL A 413 -20.48 12.45 15.72
N CYS A 414 -19.71 11.43 15.41
CA CYS A 414 -18.30 11.57 14.99
C CYS A 414 -18.13 12.33 13.66
N ALA A 415 -19.19 12.49 12.88
CA ALA A 415 -19.20 13.25 11.64
C ALA A 415 -19.69 14.70 11.78
N LEU A 416 -20.00 15.19 13.00
CA LEU A 416 -20.49 16.55 13.22
C LEU A 416 -19.54 17.60 12.62
N GLY A 417 -20.09 18.58 11.88
CA GLY A 417 -19.36 19.61 11.16
C GLY A 417 -18.85 19.16 9.79
N LEU A 418 -17.73 19.68 9.33
CA LEU A 418 -17.21 19.51 7.97
C LEU A 418 -16.21 18.35 7.88
N THR A 419 -16.41 17.44 6.92
CA THR A 419 -15.50 16.32 6.64
C THR A 419 -15.14 16.29 5.17
N GLN A 420 -13.84 16.23 4.85
CA GLN A 420 -13.33 15.97 3.51
C GLN A 420 -13.08 14.48 3.32
N LEU A 421 -13.70 13.87 2.31
CA LEU A 421 -13.41 12.52 1.86
C LEU A 421 -12.72 12.61 0.50
N ARG A 422 -11.69 11.79 0.25
CA ARG A 422 -10.87 11.92 -0.95
C ARG A 422 -10.64 10.59 -1.63
N HIS A 423 -10.60 10.65 -2.97
CA HIS A 423 -10.14 9.56 -3.80
C HIS A 423 -9.36 10.12 -5.00
N GLN A 424 -8.11 9.70 -5.21
CA GLN A 424 -7.23 10.06 -6.34
C GLN A 424 -7.18 11.57 -6.67
N GLY A 425 -7.19 12.44 -5.65
CA GLY A 425 -7.16 13.89 -5.82
C GLY A 425 -8.52 14.56 -5.87
N SER A 426 -9.61 13.83 -6.15
CA SER A 426 -10.97 14.34 -6.06
C SER A 426 -11.42 14.44 -4.61
N CYS A 427 -12.22 15.45 -4.29
CA CYS A 427 -12.75 15.74 -2.97
C CYS A 427 -14.28 15.64 -2.95
N CYS A 428 -14.80 14.92 -1.95
CA CYS A 428 -16.20 14.92 -1.59
C CYS A 428 -16.32 15.54 -0.19
N TRP A 429 -17.26 16.43 -0.02
CA TRP A 429 -17.48 17.12 1.23
C TRP A 429 -18.78 16.67 1.88
N LEU A 430 -18.70 16.33 3.16
CA LEU A 430 -19.86 16.05 4.01
C LEU A 430 -19.92 17.13 5.10
N PHE A 431 -21.03 17.84 5.20
CA PHE A 431 -21.34 18.69 6.33
C PHE A 431 -22.50 18.09 7.14
N VAL A 432 -22.36 18.02 8.44
CA VAL A 432 -23.37 17.53 9.39
C VAL A 432 -23.62 18.59 10.45
N ALA A 433 -24.85 19.04 10.53
CA ALA A 433 -25.28 20.04 11.51
C ALA A 433 -25.57 19.42 12.89
N ASP A 434 -25.72 20.27 13.90
CA ASP A 434 -26.00 19.94 15.30
C ASP A 434 -27.27 19.08 15.52
N ASN A 435 -28.21 19.17 14.59
CA ASN A 435 -29.46 18.40 14.61
C ASN A 435 -29.41 17.12 13.75
N ASN A 436 -28.24 16.66 13.31
CA ASN A 436 -28.00 15.54 12.38
C ASN A 436 -28.53 15.76 10.94
N ASP A 437 -28.94 16.97 10.57
CA ASP A 437 -29.17 17.29 9.16
C ASP A 437 -27.83 17.36 8.44
N ALA A 438 -27.75 16.81 7.25
CA ALA A 438 -26.50 16.70 6.51
C ALA A 438 -26.67 17.06 5.02
N VAL A 439 -25.57 17.48 4.41
CA VAL A 439 -25.43 17.68 2.96
C VAL A 439 -24.15 17.05 2.48
N ILE A 440 -24.20 16.46 1.28
CA ILE A 440 -23.04 15.87 0.60
C ILE A 440 -22.81 16.62 -0.69
N VAL A 441 -21.60 17.11 -0.92
CA VAL A 441 -21.21 17.88 -2.10
C VAL A 441 -20.11 17.15 -2.85
N ASP A 442 -20.21 17.06 -4.17
CA ASP A 442 -19.30 16.41 -5.11
C ASP A 442 -19.01 14.93 -4.77
N PRO A 443 -20.03 14.08 -4.64
CA PRO A 443 -19.85 12.67 -4.27
C PRO A 443 -19.03 11.92 -5.32
N ILE A 444 -18.21 10.96 -4.86
CA ILE A 444 -17.30 10.13 -5.65
C ILE A 444 -17.80 8.69 -5.64
N VAL A 445 -17.79 7.99 -6.78
CA VAL A 445 -18.36 6.65 -6.94
C VAL A 445 -17.74 5.65 -5.95
N GLU A 446 -16.43 5.68 -5.79
CA GLU A 446 -15.66 4.80 -4.90
C GLU A 446 -16.00 5.03 -3.42
N LEU A 447 -16.49 6.21 -3.07
CA LEU A 447 -16.86 6.57 -1.69
C LEU A 447 -18.34 6.30 -1.36
N VAL A 448 -19.17 5.95 -2.34
CA VAL A 448 -20.61 5.71 -2.13
C VAL A 448 -20.88 4.64 -1.05
N PRO A 449 -20.20 3.48 -1.01
CA PRO A 449 -20.40 2.50 0.05
C PRO A 449 -20.08 3.06 1.45
N ARG A 450 -18.98 3.82 1.57
CA ARG A 450 -18.53 4.45 2.82
C ARG A 450 -19.51 5.51 3.30
N LEU A 451 -19.95 6.41 2.42
CA LEU A 451 -20.93 7.45 2.71
C LEU A 451 -22.25 6.86 3.15
N THR A 452 -22.73 5.82 2.43
CA THR A 452 -23.99 5.13 2.76
C THR A 452 -23.96 4.52 4.16
N ARG A 453 -22.83 3.88 4.54
CA ARG A 453 -22.65 3.33 5.89
C ARG A 453 -22.62 4.40 6.96
N LEU A 454 -21.81 5.44 6.74
CA LEU A 454 -21.68 6.56 7.68
C LEU A 454 -23.04 7.20 7.96
N VAL A 455 -23.80 7.52 6.89
CA VAL A 455 -25.15 8.11 7.02
C VAL A 455 -26.09 7.21 7.81
N LYS A 456 -26.15 5.91 7.48
CA LYS A 456 -27.03 4.97 8.18
C LYS A 456 -26.67 4.78 9.64
N GLN A 457 -25.39 4.61 9.93
CA GLN A 457 -24.93 4.31 11.29
C GLN A 457 -25.06 5.52 12.21
N GLN A 458 -24.82 6.73 11.72
CA GLN A 458 -25.00 7.95 12.48
C GLN A 458 -26.42 8.52 12.41
N GLN A 459 -27.35 7.84 11.73
CA GLN A 459 -28.73 8.26 11.54
C GLN A 459 -28.83 9.70 11.03
N LEU A 460 -27.95 10.06 10.07
CA LEU A 460 -27.95 11.38 9.48
C LEU A 460 -29.16 11.57 8.56
N ARG A 461 -29.74 12.76 8.60
CA ARG A 461 -30.82 13.18 7.71
C ARG A 461 -30.24 13.97 6.54
N VAL A 462 -29.87 13.27 5.48
CA VAL A 462 -29.32 13.92 4.29
C VAL A 462 -30.40 14.74 3.60
N LYS A 463 -30.23 16.05 3.56
CA LYS A 463 -31.16 17.00 2.94
C LYS A 463 -30.93 17.12 1.43
N ALA A 464 -29.68 17.02 0.99
CA ALA A 464 -29.33 17.08 -0.43
C ALA A 464 -28.02 16.35 -0.71
N VAL A 465 -27.93 15.82 -1.94
CA VAL A 465 -26.71 15.33 -2.56
C VAL A 465 -26.46 16.19 -3.80
N LEU A 466 -25.41 17.01 -3.75
CA LEU A 466 -25.16 18.13 -4.65
C LEU A 466 -23.87 17.91 -5.46
N GLU A 467 -23.80 18.51 -6.64
CA GLU A 467 -22.57 18.70 -7.42
C GLU A 467 -22.35 20.20 -7.65
N THR A 468 -21.08 20.61 -7.67
CA THR A 468 -20.73 22.01 -7.97
C THR A 468 -20.73 22.30 -9.45
N HIS A 469 -20.50 21.29 -10.28
CA HIS A 469 -20.54 21.34 -11.76
C HIS A 469 -20.64 19.92 -12.31
N ARG A 470 -20.86 19.79 -13.62
CA ARG A 470 -20.78 18.47 -14.28
C ARG A 470 -19.34 18.10 -14.49
N HIS A 471 -18.88 17.15 -13.72
CA HIS A 471 -17.50 16.63 -13.82
C HIS A 471 -17.26 15.97 -15.19
N GLN A 472 -16.17 16.33 -15.86
CA GLN A 472 -15.76 15.73 -17.15
C GLN A 472 -14.68 14.65 -16.95
N ASP A 473 -14.04 14.62 -15.78
CA ASP A 473 -12.94 13.74 -15.42
C ASP A 473 -13.38 12.45 -14.73
N LYS A 474 -14.63 12.36 -14.29
CA LYS A 474 -15.18 11.21 -13.55
C LYS A 474 -16.69 11.05 -13.74
N ASP A 475 -17.19 9.85 -13.50
CA ASP A 475 -18.61 9.57 -13.47
C ASP A 475 -19.27 10.20 -12.23
N SER A 476 -20.45 10.78 -12.40
CA SER A 476 -21.23 11.33 -11.29
C SER A 476 -21.76 10.24 -10.37
N ALA A 477 -21.42 10.35 -9.09
CA ALA A 477 -21.97 9.47 -8.06
C ALA A 477 -23.28 9.98 -7.45
N ARG A 478 -23.73 11.19 -7.81
CA ARG A 478 -24.89 11.86 -7.21
C ARG A 478 -26.16 11.03 -7.27
N SER A 479 -26.54 10.57 -8.46
CA SER A 479 -27.77 9.78 -8.65
C SER A 479 -27.72 8.45 -7.93
N LEU A 480 -26.57 7.77 -7.95
CA LEU A 480 -26.37 6.49 -7.26
C LEU A 480 -26.46 6.65 -5.74
N LEU A 481 -25.80 7.68 -5.20
CA LEU A 481 -25.79 7.94 -3.76
C LEU A 481 -27.19 8.39 -3.28
N ALA A 482 -27.82 9.31 -4.02
CA ALA A 482 -29.16 9.80 -3.72
C ALA A 482 -30.18 8.66 -3.69
N GLN A 483 -30.11 7.73 -4.65
CA GLN A 483 -30.97 6.53 -4.67
C GLN A 483 -30.75 5.65 -3.43
N ARG A 484 -29.47 5.42 -3.03
CA ARG A 484 -29.16 4.58 -1.86
C ARG A 484 -29.56 5.21 -0.53
N LEU A 485 -29.63 6.54 -0.48
CA LEU A 485 -29.99 7.32 0.69
C LEU A 485 -31.47 7.76 0.67
N GLU A 486 -32.21 7.45 -0.40
CA GLU A 486 -33.62 7.83 -0.60
C GLU A 486 -33.83 9.35 -0.54
N VAL A 487 -32.90 10.11 -1.13
CA VAL A 487 -32.91 11.59 -1.19
C VAL A 487 -33.30 12.05 -2.59
N ASP A 488 -34.14 13.08 -2.69
CA ASP A 488 -34.43 13.72 -3.97
C ASP A 488 -33.21 14.48 -4.51
N ALA A 489 -32.79 14.15 -5.73
CA ALA A 489 -31.68 14.80 -6.44
C ALA A 489 -32.09 15.17 -7.87
N SER A 490 -33.38 15.41 -8.12
CA SER A 490 -33.94 15.67 -9.45
C SER A 490 -33.63 17.08 -10.00
N GLY A 491 -33.27 18.02 -9.13
CA GLY A 491 -32.91 19.38 -9.52
C GLY A 491 -31.58 19.50 -10.24
N GLU A 492 -31.33 20.66 -10.84
CA GLU A 492 -30.05 20.97 -11.50
C GLU A 492 -28.90 20.84 -10.49
N LEU A 493 -27.88 20.03 -10.80
CA LEU A 493 -26.78 19.66 -9.91
C LEU A 493 -27.25 19.11 -8.56
N GLY A 494 -28.47 18.55 -8.48
CA GLY A 494 -29.10 18.04 -7.26
C GLY A 494 -29.80 19.08 -6.40
N TRP A 495 -29.87 20.34 -6.85
CA TRP A 495 -30.55 21.40 -6.13
C TRP A 495 -32.04 21.42 -6.47
N SER A 496 -32.86 20.84 -5.62
CA SER A 496 -34.34 20.82 -5.73
C SER A 496 -35.04 21.75 -4.74
N HIS A 497 -34.26 22.53 -3.99
CA HIS A 497 -34.72 23.44 -2.93
C HIS A 497 -34.89 24.88 -3.47
N GLY A 498 -35.67 25.71 -2.76
CA GLY A 498 -35.88 27.11 -3.12
C GLY A 498 -34.59 27.95 -2.98
N GLU A 499 -34.62 29.04 -2.21
CA GLU A 499 -33.46 29.93 -2.09
C GLU A 499 -32.33 29.34 -1.24
N ALA A 500 -32.66 28.48 -0.25
CA ALA A 500 -31.69 27.88 0.66
C ALA A 500 -32.15 26.57 1.28
N ILE A 501 -31.19 25.77 1.79
CA ILE A 501 -31.40 24.55 2.56
C ILE A 501 -31.06 24.84 4.01
N ALA A 502 -32.05 24.63 4.91
CA ALA A 502 -31.83 24.72 6.35
C ALA A 502 -31.13 23.47 6.89
N LEU A 503 -30.07 23.64 7.69
CA LEU A 503 -29.23 22.60 8.28
C LEU A 503 -28.97 22.91 9.76
N GLY A 504 -29.93 22.60 10.64
CA GLY A 504 -29.86 22.97 12.05
C GLY A 504 -29.74 24.48 12.26
N SER A 505 -28.66 24.92 12.89
CA SER A 505 -28.31 26.33 13.06
C SER A 505 -27.67 26.97 11.83
N HIS A 506 -27.41 26.20 10.77
CA HIS A 506 -26.79 26.67 9.54
C HIS A 506 -27.78 26.72 8.37
N GLN A 507 -27.37 27.41 7.33
CA GLN A 507 -28.09 27.51 6.07
C GLN A 507 -27.12 27.34 4.91
N LEU A 508 -27.51 26.57 3.89
CA LEU A 508 -26.77 26.45 2.65
C LEU A 508 -27.49 27.20 1.54
N SER A 509 -26.81 28.14 0.89
CA SER A 509 -27.32 28.87 -0.28
C SER A 509 -26.51 28.55 -1.53
N ARG A 510 -27.09 28.80 -2.72
CA ARG A 510 -26.46 28.56 -4.02
C ARG A 510 -26.18 29.89 -4.71
N VAL A 511 -24.97 30.00 -5.28
CA VAL A 511 -24.55 31.13 -6.11
C VAL A 511 -24.01 30.60 -7.43
N THR A 512 -24.46 31.17 -8.57
CA THR A 512 -23.93 30.81 -9.89
C THR A 512 -22.54 31.39 -10.06
N THR A 513 -21.56 30.57 -10.35
CA THR A 513 -20.15 30.95 -10.48
C THR A 513 -19.49 30.29 -11.68
N PRO A 514 -19.97 30.65 -12.93
CA PRO A 514 -19.41 30.06 -14.14
C PRO A 514 -17.95 30.50 -14.35
N GLY A 515 -17.21 29.72 -15.12
CA GLY A 515 -15.83 30.02 -15.48
C GLY A 515 -15.01 28.76 -15.75
N HIS A 516 -14.94 27.82 -14.82
CA HIS A 516 -14.39 26.50 -15.08
C HIS A 516 -15.29 25.67 -16.02
N SER A 517 -16.59 25.74 -15.80
CA SER A 517 -17.63 25.28 -16.70
C SER A 517 -18.80 26.30 -16.74
N SER A 518 -19.66 26.21 -17.72
CA SER A 518 -20.81 27.11 -17.84
C SER A 518 -21.88 26.89 -16.77
N ASP A 519 -21.96 25.67 -16.20
CA ASP A 519 -22.93 25.26 -15.19
C ASP A 519 -22.37 25.32 -13.74
N SER A 520 -21.12 25.80 -13.57
CA SER A 520 -20.49 25.89 -12.26
C SER A 520 -21.24 26.76 -11.27
N VAL A 521 -21.38 26.24 -10.06
CA VAL A 521 -22.01 26.90 -8.91
C VAL A 521 -21.14 26.77 -7.68
N SER A 522 -21.26 27.74 -6.77
CA SER A 522 -20.70 27.64 -5.42
C SER A 522 -21.83 27.52 -4.40
N TYR A 523 -21.65 26.65 -3.40
CA TYR A 523 -22.56 26.54 -2.27
C TYR A 523 -21.94 27.22 -1.06
N LEU A 524 -22.67 28.13 -0.43
CA LEU A 524 -22.23 28.93 0.72
C LEU A 524 -22.92 28.44 1.98
N LEU A 525 -22.14 27.92 2.92
CA LEU A 525 -22.60 27.53 4.25
C LEU A 525 -22.49 28.72 5.18
N SER A 526 -23.58 29.15 5.77
CA SER A 526 -23.63 30.29 6.66
C SER A 526 -24.29 29.96 8.01
N GLN A 527 -23.84 30.66 9.06
CA GLN A 527 -24.46 30.67 10.38
C GLN A 527 -24.56 32.16 10.86
N ASN A 528 -25.74 32.57 11.32
CA ASN A 528 -25.96 33.94 11.78
C ASN A 528 -25.50 35.01 10.75
N GLU A 529 -25.79 34.83 9.46
CA GLU A 529 -25.40 35.70 8.35
C GLU A 529 -23.89 35.70 8.00
N HIS A 530 -23.03 34.99 8.75
CA HIS A 530 -21.62 34.83 8.45
C HIS A 530 -21.39 33.60 7.55
N ILE A 531 -20.64 33.75 6.46
CA ILE A 531 -20.29 32.65 5.56
C ILE A 531 -19.04 31.93 6.09
N GLU A 532 -19.25 30.73 6.61
CA GLU A 532 -18.20 29.93 7.25
C GLU A 532 -17.45 29.05 6.25
N ALA A 533 -18.15 28.50 5.24
CA ALA A 533 -17.52 27.67 4.21
C ALA A 533 -18.11 27.91 2.82
N CYS A 534 -17.29 27.76 1.79
CA CYS A 534 -17.63 27.88 0.38
C CYS A 534 -17.22 26.59 -0.38
N PHE A 535 -18.20 25.83 -0.83
CA PHE A 535 -17.97 24.69 -1.74
C PHE A 535 -17.92 25.23 -3.16
N CYS A 536 -16.71 25.50 -3.65
CA CYS A 536 -16.47 26.28 -4.87
C CYS A 536 -16.21 25.43 -6.12
N GLY A 537 -16.30 24.10 -6.02
CA GLY A 537 -15.94 23.20 -7.11
C GLY A 537 -14.51 23.45 -7.60
N ASP A 538 -14.35 23.47 -8.91
CA ASP A 538 -13.07 23.75 -9.56
C ASP A 538 -12.90 25.20 -10.01
N LEU A 539 -13.72 26.11 -9.50
CA LEU A 539 -13.44 27.54 -9.66
C LEU A 539 -12.12 27.93 -8.97
N LEU A 540 -11.88 27.33 -7.80
CA LEU A 540 -10.67 27.48 -7.01
C LEU A 540 -10.05 26.11 -6.73
N VAL A 541 -8.73 26.04 -6.89
CA VAL A 541 -7.89 24.95 -6.39
C VAL A 541 -6.84 25.56 -5.47
N TRP A 542 -6.22 24.76 -4.58
CA TRP A 542 -5.25 25.30 -3.62
C TRP A 542 -4.12 26.10 -4.30
N GLY A 543 -3.96 27.37 -3.92
CA GLY A 543 -2.95 28.28 -4.46
C GLY A 543 -3.10 28.60 -5.94
N GLY A 544 -4.22 28.22 -6.55
CA GLY A 544 -4.47 28.42 -7.98
C GLY A 544 -5.95 28.54 -8.33
N LEU A 545 -6.24 28.36 -9.59
CA LEU A 545 -7.57 28.46 -10.18
C LEU A 545 -7.80 27.22 -11.04
N GLY A 546 -9.05 26.78 -11.17
CA GLY A 546 -9.44 25.71 -12.07
C GLY A 546 -9.04 25.95 -13.53
N SER A 547 -8.90 24.89 -14.30
CA SER A 547 -8.61 24.98 -15.74
C SER A 547 -9.78 25.59 -16.49
N THR A 548 -9.47 26.35 -17.55
CA THR A 548 -10.45 26.90 -18.49
C THR A 548 -10.25 26.36 -19.91
N GLN A 549 -9.65 25.17 -20.03
CA GLN A 549 -9.38 24.51 -21.31
C GLN A 549 -10.53 23.60 -21.81
N PHE A 550 -11.71 23.75 -21.25
CA PHE A 550 -12.93 23.01 -21.65
C PHE A 550 -13.77 23.82 -22.62
N ASP A 551 -14.56 23.17 -23.49
CA ASP A 551 -15.34 23.80 -24.54
C ASP A 551 -16.35 24.84 -24.03
N ASP A 552 -16.85 24.66 -22.80
CA ASP A 552 -17.85 25.53 -22.16
C ASP A 552 -17.26 26.41 -21.04
N ALA A 553 -15.94 26.43 -20.88
CA ALA A 553 -15.24 27.27 -19.90
C ALA A 553 -15.03 28.72 -20.40
N SER A 554 -14.87 29.66 -19.47
CA SER A 554 -14.62 31.06 -19.80
C SER A 554 -13.77 31.76 -18.76
N CYS A 555 -12.59 32.22 -19.14
CA CYS A 555 -11.71 33.01 -18.27
C CYS A 555 -12.35 34.34 -17.82
N GLU A 556 -13.17 34.98 -18.67
CA GLU A 556 -13.85 36.21 -18.33
C GLU A 556 -14.96 36.00 -17.30
N GLN A 557 -15.77 34.93 -17.47
CA GLN A 557 -16.77 34.55 -16.46
C GLN A 557 -16.12 34.12 -15.15
N MET A 558 -14.96 33.45 -15.19
CA MET A 558 -14.20 33.13 -14.00
C MET A 558 -13.78 34.39 -13.23
N ALA A 559 -13.29 35.43 -13.92
CA ALA A 559 -12.93 36.70 -13.27
C ALA A 559 -14.16 37.36 -12.62
N GLN A 560 -15.33 37.36 -13.30
CA GLN A 560 -16.58 37.88 -12.74
C GLN A 560 -17.02 37.10 -11.51
N SER A 561 -16.98 35.76 -11.57
CA SER A 561 -17.35 34.88 -10.46
C SER A 561 -16.42 35.05 -9.24
N LEU A 562 -15.11 35.20 -9.45
CA LEU A 562 -14.14 35.46 -8.40
C LEU A 562 -14.36 36.85 -7.75
N THR A 563 -14.69 37.86 -8.56
CA THR A 563 -15.03 39.19 -8.07
C THR A 563 -16.32 39.16 -7.24
N LEU A 564 -17.34 38.40 -7.68
CA LEU A 564 -18.56 38.18 -6.91
C LEU A 564 -18.28 37.50 -5.58
N LEU A 565 -17.52 36.40 -5.58
CA LEU A 565 -17.17 35.70 -4.34
C LEU A 565 -16.38 36.59 -3.38
N SER A 566 -15.50 37.46 -3.86
CA SER A 566 -14.74 38.39 -3.00
C SER A 566 -15.61 39.38 -2.23
N GLN A 567 -16.81 39.66 -2.72
CA GLN A 567 -17.78 40.53 -2.05
C GLN A 567 -18.61 39.79 -0.98
N LEU A 568 -18.68 38.47 -1.09
CA LEU A 568 -19.49 37.61 -0.24
C LEU A 568 -18.65 36.95 0.86
N LEU A 569 -17.42 36.52 0.55
CA LEU A 569 -16.59 35.70 1.45
C LEU A 569 -15.81 36.56 2.44
N GLU A 570 -15.72 36.08 3.67
CA GLU A 570 -14.89 36.65 4.72
C GLU A 570 -13.48 36.06 4.70
N GLN A 571 -12.51 36.74 5.35
CA GLN A 571 -11.10 36.28 5.38
C GLN A 571 -10.93 34.85 5.88
N ASN A 572 -11.73 34.46 6.88
CA ASN A 572 -11.68 33.15 7.51
C ASN A 572 -12.60 32.11 6.87
N THR A 573 -13.38 32.46 5.84
CA THR A 573 -14.24 31.49 5.13
C THR A 573 -13.40 30.33 4.63
N VAL A 574 -13.78 29.10 5.01
CA VAL A 574 -13.10 27.86 4.57
C VAL A 574 -13.47 27.56 3.12
N ILE A 575 -12.48 27.34 2.27
CA ILE A 575 -12.67 27.03 0.87
C ILE A 575 -12.62 25.52 0.67
N CYS A 576 -13.64 24.98 0.00
CA CYS A 576 -13.87 23.56 -0.19
C CYS A 576 -13.90 23.24 -1.70
N PRO A 577 -12.74 22.98 -2.35
CA PRO A 577 -12.67 22.65 -3.77
C PRO A 577 -13.11 21.21 -4.06
N ALA A 578 -13.47 20.92 -5.33
CA ALA A 578 -13.76 19.57 -5.79
C ALA A 578 -12.49 18.73 -6.03
N HIS A 579 -11.32 19.38 -6.18
CA HIS A 579 -10.02 18.73 -6.34
C HIS A 579 -8.95 19.33 -5.42
N ASP A 580 -8.08 18.47 -4.92
CA ASP A 580 -6.91 18.83 -4.12
C ASP A 580 -5.72 17.93 -4.52
N TYR A 581 -5.06 18.30 -5.60
CA TYR A 581 -3.91 17.55 -6.14
C TYR A 581 -2.65 17.70 -5.28
N GLU A 582 -2.50 18.84 -4.60
CA GLU A 582 -1.33 19.16 -3.76
C GLU A 582 -1.45 18.62 -2.32
N GLN A 583 -2.56 18.00 -1.98
CA GLN A 583 -2.82 17.44 -0.65
C GLN A 583 -2.76 18.50 0.46
N CYS A 584 -3.42 19.62 0.25
CA CYS A 584 -3.45 20.75 1.20
C CYS A 584 -4.47 20.57 2.31
N PHE A 585 -5.55 19.81 2.09
CA PHE A 585 -6.59 19.44 3.07
C PHE A 585 -7.48 20.58 3.61
N ALA A 586 -6.96 21.80 3.76
CA ALA A 586 -7.74 22.93 4.26
C ALA A 586 -7.11 24.27 3.82
N MET A 587 -7.94 25.27 3.54
CA MET A 587 -7.53 26.64 3.26
C MET A 587 -8.63 27.63 3.64
N THR A 588 -8.25 28.89 3.89
CA THR A 588 -9.16 29.99 4.06
C THR A 588 -9.13 30.89 2.84
N TRP A 589 -10.16 31.73 2.67
CA TRP A 589 -10.20 32.70 1.57
C TRP A 589 -8.97 33.62 1.59
N GLN A 590 -8.58 34.11 2.77
CA GLN A 590 -7.38 34.92 2.92
C GLN A 590 -6.11 34.20 2.43
N ALA A 591 -5.91 32.93 2.85
CA ALA A 591 -4.75 32.15 2.44
C ALA A 591 -4.76 31.88 0.94
N GLN A 592 -5.93 31.62 0.34
CA GLN A 592 -6.09 31.45 -1.10
C GLN A 592 -5.71 32.70 -1.89
N CYS A 593 -6.19 33.88 -1.42
CA CYS A 593 -5.84 35.16 -2.04
C CYS A 593 -4.32 35.46 -1.96
N GLN A 594 -3.67 35.07 -0.87
CA GLN A 594 -2.22 35.25 -0.71
C GLN A 594 -1.39 34.27 -1.56
N ALA A 595 -1.90 33.06 -1.79
CA ALA A 595 -1.18 32.00 -2.51
C ALA A 595 -1.32 32.12 -4.04
N SER A 596 -2.39 32.75 -4.55
CA SER A 596 -2.66 32.89 -6.00
C SER A 596 -2.37 34.34 -6.46
N GLU A 597 -1.21 34.53 -7.12
CA GLU A 597 -0.80 35.86 -7.63
C GLU A 597 -1.85 36.47 -8.59
N LEU A 598 -2.43 35.66 -9.47
CA LEU A 598 -3.41 36.17 -10.43
C LEU A 598 -4.73 36.56 -9.76
N LEU A 599 -5.18 35.79 -8.74
CA LEU A 599 -6.34 36.13 -7.92
C LEU A 599 -6.07 37.41 -7.12
N ALA A 600 -4.91 37.50 -6.48
CA ALA A 600 -4.51 38.71 -5.73
C ALA A 600 -4.52 39.97 -6.63
N ALA A 601 -3.92 39.89 -7.81
CA ALA A 601 -3.88 40.99 -8.79
C ALA A 601 -5.28 41.43 -9.25
N LEU A 602 -6.20 40.48 -9.46
CA LEU A 602 -7.60 40.79 -9.79
C LEU A 602 -8.30 41.52 -8.64
N LEU A 603 -8.20 41.02 -7.43
CA LEU A 603 -8.89 41.57 -6.27
C LEU A 603 -8.32 42.94 -5.80
N GLN A 604 -7.04 43.20 -6.08
CA GLN A 604 -6.39 44.49 -5.83
C GLN A 604 -6.63 45.52 -6.92
N GLY A 605 -7.28 45.13 -8.04
CA GLY A 605 -7.55 45.99 -9.19
C GLY A 605 -6.31 46.26 -10.06
N GLU A 606 -5.24 45.45 -9.90
CA GLU A 606 -4.03 45.54 -10.72
C GLU A 606 -4.26 45.01 -12.13
N VAL A 607 -5.23 44.13 -12.30
CA VAL A 607 -5.72 43.62 -13.59
C VAL A 607 -7.24 43.74 -13.65
N ASP A 608 -7.78 44.12 -14.80
CA ASP A 608 -9.20 44.04 -15.08
C ASP A 608 -9.59 42.63 -15.55
N HIS A 609 -10.88 42.40 -15.81
CA HIS A 609 -11.37 41.08 -16.23
C HIS A 609 -10.79 40.63 -17.58
N GLU A 610 -10.53 41.53 -18.51
CA GLU A 610 -9.96 41.21 -19.82
C GLU A 610 -8.47 40.81 -19.67
N GLN A 611 -7.71 41.58 -18.91
CA GLN A 611 -6.31 41.27 -18.58
C GLN A 611 -6.17 39.99 -17.80
N PHE A 612 -7.08 39.72 -16.85
CA PHE A 612 -7.14 38.46 -16.11
C PHE A 612 -7.36 37.30 -17.10
N ALA A 613 -8.34 37.40 -17.99
CA ALA A 613 -8.65 36.36 -18.96
C ALA A 613 -7.44 36.01 -19.85
N LEU A 614 -6.73 37.02 -20.33
CA LEU A 614 -5.51 36.83 -21.13
C LEU A 614 -4.39 36.11 -20.34
N ARG A 615 -4.15 36.52 -19.09
CA ARG A 615 -3.13 35.90 -18.25
C ARG A 615 -3.51 34.46 -17.86
N LYS A 616 -4.79 34.24 -17.58
CA LYS A 616 -5.30 32.90 -17.22
C LYS A 616 -5.15 31.91 -18.38
N ASP A 617 -5.54 32.32 -19.58
CA ASP A 617 -5.39 31.51 -20.79
C ASP A 617 -3.93 31.15 -21.06
N GLN A 618 -3.00 32.11 -20.93
CA GLN A 618 -1.57 31.87 -21.06
C GLN A 618 -1.03 30.89 -20.00
N LEU A 619 -1.54 30.95 -18.78
CA LEU A 619 -1.18 30.02 -17.71
C LEU A 619 -1.66 28.60 -18.03
N ASP A 620 -2.91 28.46 -18.45
CA ASP A 620 -3.50 27.15 -18.78
C ASP A 620 -2.81 26.50 -19.98
N GLN A 621 -2.46 27.27 -21.03
CA GLN A 621 -1.71 26.77 -22.19
C GLN A 621 -0.33 26.22 -21.80
N ARG A 622 0.42 26.94 -20.95
CA ARG A 622 1.72 26.49 -20.46
C ARG A 622 1.64 25.23 -19.61
N GLN A 623 0.54 25.04 -18.92
CA GLN A 623 0.32 23.91 -18.01
C GLN A 623 -0.14 22.65 -18.74
N GLY A 624 -0.96 22.78 -19.76
CA GLY A 624 -1.40 21.66 -20.61
C GLY A 624 -0.25 20.92 -21.29
N GLU A 625 0.90 21.60 -21.48
CA GLU A 625 2.12 20.98 -22.03
C GLU A 625 2.93 20.19 -20.99
N GLN A 626 2.72 20.38 -19.69
CA GLN A 626 3.59 19.84 -18.63
C GLN A 626 2.98 18.77 -17.76
N SER A 627 1.67 18.60 -17.74
CA SER A 627 1.02 17.65 -16.83
C SER A 627 -0.28 17.09 -17.37
N GLY A 628 -0.59 15.86 -17.01
CA GLY A 628 -1.83 15.19 -17.33
C GLY A 628 -3.01 15.49 -16.37
N ALA A 629 -2.98 16.59 -15.60
CA ALA A 629 -4.08 16.94 -14.70
C ALA A 629 -5.15 17.76 -15.44
N LEU A 630 -6.40 17.30 -15.40
CA LEU A 630 -7.50 17.81 -16.21
C LEU A 630 -8.15 19.08 -15.65
N CYS A 631 -8.19 19.27 -14.32
CA CYS A 631 -9.08 20.25 -13.71
C CYS A 631 -8.41 21.50 -13.09
N GLY A 632 -7.09 21.59 -13.03
CA GLY A 632 -6.38 22.79 -12.55
C GLY A 632 -5.06 22.51 -11.82
N PHE A 633 -4.32 23.57 -11.50
CA PHE A 633 -2.98 23.49 -10.89
C PHE A 633 -2.77 24.54 -9.80
N SER A 634 -1.93 24.14 -8.82
CA SER A 634 -1.26 25.08 -7.92
C SER A 634 0.05 25.58 -8.54
N LEU A 635 0.26 26.88 -8.55
CA LEU A 635 1.50 27.53 -9.01
C LEU A 635 2.60 27.56 -7.94
N ALA A 636 2.28 27.22 -6.72
CA ALA A 636 3.21 27.25 -5.60
C ALA A 636 3.37 25.86 -4.99
N PRO A 637 4.42 25.10 -5.32
CA PRO A 637 4.77 23.94 -4.52
C PRO A 637 5.22 24.42 -3.15
N VAL A 638 4.33 24.43 -2.18
CA VAL A 638 4.66 24.75 -0.78
C VAL A 638 5.45 23.57 -0.19
N LYS A 639 6.71 23.44 -0.56
CA LYS A 639 7.69 22.65 0.18
C LYS A 639 8.22 23.45 1.37
N ALA A 640 7.35 23.83 2.29
CA ALA A 640 7.81 24.32 3.58
C ALA A 640 8.31 23.11 4.37
N SER A 641 9.63 22.90 4.43
CA SER A 641 10.25 21.98 5.37
C SER A 641 9.97 22.47 6.78
N GLY A 642 8.99 21.87 7.46
CA GLY A 642 8.82 22.06 8.90
C GLY A 642 10.06 21.58 9.65
N ALA A 643 10.38 22.19 10.79
CA ALA A 643 11.43 21.66 11.65
C ALA A 643 11.06 20.24 12.07
N GLN A 644 12.00 19.31 11.85
CA GLN A 644 11.87 17.92 12.24
C GLN A 644 12.33 17.75 13.68
N LEU A 645 11.53 17.13 14.53
CA LEU A 645 11.91 16.80 15.90
C LEU A 645 12.05 15.28 16.04
N SER A 646 13.12 14.84 16.67
CA SER A 646 13.21 13.46 17.17
C SER A 646 12.29 13.25 18.37
N ALA A 647 11.99 12.00 18.73
CA ALA A 647 11.20 11.68 19.92
C ALA A 647 11.83 12.28 21.21
N GLN A 648 13.16 12.31 21.31
CA GLN A 648 13.87 12.94 22.44
C GLN A 648 13.67 14.46 22.47
N GLN A 649 13.72 15.13 21.32
CA GLN A 649 13.46 16.57 21.22
C GLN A 649 12.00 16.92 21.51
N LEU A 650 11.05 16.06 21.12
CA LEU A 650 9.65 16.21 21.50
C LEU A 650 9.49 16.16 23.04
N GLN A 651 10.10 15.20 23.71
CA GLN A 651 10.07 15.11 25.18
C GLN A 651 10.70 16.33 25.84
N GLN A 652 11.80 16.86 25.28
CA GLN A 652 12.41 18.09 25.76
C GLN A 652 11.46 19.28 25.60
N LEU A 653 10.83 19.45 24.45
CA LEU A 653 9.86 20.53 24.19
C LEU A 653 8.65 20.46 25.11
N LEU A 654 8.13 19.26 25.37
CA LEU A 654 7.04 19.01 26.33
C LEU A 654 7.44 19.38 27.75
N HIS A 655 8.70 19.20 28.13
CA HIS A 655 9.21 19.59 29.45
C HIS A 655 9.42 21.12 29.58
N GLU A 656 10.00 21.75 28.54
CA GLU A 656 10.33 23.17 28.54
C GLU A 656 9.11 24.09 28.36
N HIS A 657 8.11 23.61 27.58
CA HIS A 657 6.93 24.35 27.17
C HIS A 657 5.62 23.58 27.47
N SER A 658 5.51 22.97 28.63
CA SER A 658 4.44 22.03 29.01
C SER A 658 3.03 22.62 28.72
N ASP A 659 2.75 23.88 29.08
CA ASP A 659 1.42 24.46 28.99
C ASP A 659 1.04 24.93 27.58
N SER A 660 2.03 25.12 26.73
CA SER A 660 1.83 25.63 25.35
C SER A 660 2.09 24.59 24.25
N THR A 661 2.62 23.39 24.58
CA THR A 661 2.90 22.36 23.60
C THR A 661 1.77 21.34 23.51
N VAL A 662 1.30 21.11 22.29
CA VAL A 662 0.26 20.14 21.96
C VAL A 662 0.79 19.15 20.91
N VAL A 663 0.63 17.87 21.17
CA VAL A 663 0.84 16.80 20.19
C VAL A 663 -0.45 16.67 19.37
N LEU A 664 -0.35 16.95 18.09
CA LEU A 664 -1.46 16.91 17.16
C LEU A 664 -1.38 15.62 16.31
N ASP A 665 -2.21 14.64 16.63
CA ASP A 665 -2.32 13.41 15.86
C ASP A 665 -3.20 13.66 14.62
N VAL A 666 -2.59 13.63 13.43
CA VAL A 666 -3.31 13.84 12.16
C VAL A 666 -3.77 12.54 11.50
N ARG A 667 -3.69 11.43 12.22
CA ARG A 667 -4.22 10.14 11.76
C ARG A 667 -5.74 10.11 11.88
N GLU A 668 -6.36 9.23 11.10
CA GLU A 668 -7.80 9.03 11.19
C GLU A 668 -8.20 8.55 12.60
N PRO A 669 -9.44 8.83 13.06
CA PRO A 669 -9.88 8.52 14.43
C PRO A 669 -9.73 7.03 14.78
N TYR A 670 -9.91 6.13 13.82
CA TYR A 670 -9.73 4.70 14.04
C TYR A 670 -8.26 4.30 14.26
N GLU A 671 -7.31 4.97 13.62
CA GLU A 671 -5.88 4.76 13.88
C GLU A 671 -5.50 5.30 15.26
N HIS A 672 -6.04 6.47 15.63
CA HIS A 672 -5.85 7.07 16.95
C HIS A 672 -6.40 6.18 18.07
N GLY A 673 -7.63 5.68 17.89
CA GLY A 673 -8.29 4.79 18.86
C GLY A 673 -7.64 3.42 19.03
N ALA A 674 -6.89 2.96 18.02
CA ALA A 674 -6.16 1.70 18.06
C ALA A 674 -4.75 1.80 18.69
N THR A 675 -4.26 3.01 19.03
CA THR A 675 -2.91 3.22 19.57
C THR A 675 -2.95 4.11 20.82
N ASP A 676 -2.36 3.65 21.90
CA ASP A 676 -2.21 4.50 23.12
C ASP A 676 -1.00 5.45 23.00
N ILE A 677 -1.20 6.60 22.34
CA ILE A 677 -0.17 7.64 22.17
C ILE A 677 0.18 8.30 23.50
N ARG A 678 -0.79 8.42 24.41
CA ARG A 678 -0.56 9.06 25.73
C ARG A 678 0.50 8.33 26.51
N SER A 679 0.41 7.00 26.55
CA SER A 679 1.42 6.18 27.22
C SER A 679 2.77 6.23 26.53
N LEU A 680 2.82 6.31 25.19
CA LEU A 680 4.07 6.37 24.43
C LEU A 680 4.92 7.61 24.78
N PHE A 681 4.28 8.75 24.99
CA PHE A 681 4.96 10.03 25.24
C PHE A 681 4.73 10.60 26.64
N THR A 682 4.01 9.90 27.51
CA THR A 682 3.66 10.34 28.88
C THR A 682 2.94 11.71 28.87
N LEU A 683 1.89 11.83 28.02
CA LEU A 683 1.15 13.08 27.80
C LEU A 683 0.00 13.26 28.79
N ALA A 684 -0.19 14.51 29.26
CA ALA A 684 -1.43 14.92 29.90
C ALA A 684 -2.60 14.90 28.88
N PRO A 685 -3.86 14.74 29.34
CA PRO A 685 -5.01 14.70 28.44
C PRO A 685 -5.12 15.90 27.50
N GLU A 686 -4.83 17.10 27.97
CA GLU A 686 -4.88 18.38 27.26
C GLU A 686 -3.73 18.56 26.26
N GLN A 687 -2.68 17.76 26.36
CA GLN A 687 -1.51 17.81 25.47
C GLN A 687 -1.65 16.95 24.22
N LEU A 688 -2.72 16.16 24.08
CA LEU A 688 -2.97 15.34 22.92
C LEU A 688 -4.32 15.67 22.30
N ILE A 689 -4.29 16.06 21.04
CA ILE A 689 -5.50 16.32 20.25
C ILE A 689 -5.43 15.46 18.98
N ASN A 690 -6.53 14.79 18.62
CA ASN A 690 -6.67 14.15 17.33
C ASN A 690 -7.48 15.04 16.39
N ILE A 691 -6.84 15.55 15.34
CA ILE A 691 -7.48 16.23 14.22
C ILE A 691 -6.99 15.55 12.96
N PRO A 692 -7.72 14.57 12.44
CA PRO A 692 -7.35 13.88 11.21
C PRO A 692 -7.31 14.85 10.03
N LEU A 693 -6.51 14.54 9.01
CA LEU A 693 -6.42 15.38 7.81
C LEU A 693 -7.80 15.61 7.17
N SER A 694 -8.67 14.60 7.20
CA SER A 694 -10.05 14.68 6.72
C SER A 694 -10.92 15.72 7.48
N ARG A 695 -10.48 16.13 8.65
CA ARG A 695 -11.18 17.09 9.54
C ARG A 695 -10.43 18.40 9.74
N LEU A 696 -9.32 18.62 9.05
CA LEU A 696 -8.52 19.85 9.21
C LEU A 696 -9.31 21.10 8.80
N ALA A 697 -10.12 21.02 7.76
CA ALA A 697 -11.03 22.10 7.36
C ALA A 697 -12.05 22.42 8.46
N ASN A 698 -12.58 21.38 9.14
CA ASN A 698 -13.46 21.57 10.28
C ASN A 698 -12.77 22.27 11.46
N ALA A 699 -11.53 21.89 11.74
CA ALA A 699 -10.76 22.53 12.83
C ALA A 699 -10.51 24.01 12.58
N LEU A 700 -10.40 24.44 11.32
CA LEU A 700 -10.36 25.87 10.94
C LEU A 700 -11.72 26.54 11.13
N LEU A 701 -12.79 25.91 10.66
CA LEU A 701 -14.16 26.40 10.75
C LEU A 701 -14.56 26.62 12.22
N THR A 702 -14.23 25.67 13.09
CA THR A 702 -14.56 25.72 14.53
C THR A 702 -13.50 26.40 15.40
N GLN A 703 -12.45 26.95 14.81
CA GLN A 703 -11.33 27.62 15.50
C GLN A 703 -10.68 26.79 16.63
N GLN A 704 -10.55 25.48 16.43
CA GLN A 704 -9.98 24.56 17.41
C GLN A 704 -8.47 24.73 17.60
N LEU A 705 -7.78 25.37 16.64
CA LEU A 705 -6.34 25.56 16.67
C LEU A 705 -5.98 27.00 17.06
N ASP A 706 -5.13 27.15 18.08
CA ASP A 706 -4.63 28.43 18.55
C ASP A 706 -3.22 28.71 18.01
N LYS A 707 -3.04 29.78 17.24
CA LYS A 707 -1.77 30.17 16.61
C LYS A 707 -0.64 30.47 17.61
N SER A 708 -0.94 30.68 18.87
CA SER A 708 0.05 30.94 19.93
C SER A 708 0.69 29.68 20.49
N LYS A 709 0.14 28.50 20.20
CA LYS A 709 0.64 27.20 20.71
C LYS A 709 1.68 26.60 19.83
N HIS A 710 2.49 25.70 20.43
CA HIS A 710 3.46 24.84 19.75
C HIS A 710 2.78 23.51 19.38
N TYR A 711 2.68 23.19 18.11
CA TYR A 711 2.09 21.93 17.65
C TYR A 711 3.18 20.98 17.15
N VAL A 712 3.26 19.79 17.73
CA VAL A 712 4.07 18.70 17.19
C VAL A 712 3.14 17.70 16.52
N LEU A 713 3.17 17.70 15.20
CA LEU A 713 2.30 16.85 14.39
C LEU A 713 2.88 15.44 14.28
N ILE A 714 2.02 14.46 14.50
CA ILE A 714 2.37 13.05 14.42
C ILE A 714 1.46 12.31 13.43
N CYS A 715 2.06 11.37 12.71
CA CYS A 715 1.34 10.35 11.95
C CYS A 715 2.15 9.04 11.95
N ARG A 716 1.78 8.07 11.15
CA ARG A 716 2.48 6.78 11.10
C ARG A 716 3.97 6.91 10.72
N THR A 717 4.28 7.63 9.64
CA THR A 717 5.63 7.67 9.02
C THR A 717 6.23 9.09 8.90
N GLY A 718 5.54 10.12 9.35
CA GLY A 718 5.96 11.51 9.19
C GLY A 718 5.50 12.18 7.90
N ASN A 719 4.92 11.45 6.93
CA ASN A 719 4.52 12.02 5.63
C ASN A 719 3.24 12.85 5.73
N ARG A 720 2.15 12.30 6.28
CA ARG A 720 0.87 13.02 6.47
C ARG A 720 1.06 14.24 7.38
N SER A 721 1.81 14.09 8.46
CA SER A 721 2.12 15.22 9.37
C SER A 721 3.00 16.27 8.71
N GLY A 722 3.93 15.87 7.83
CA GLY A 722 4.72 16.82 7.04
C GLY A 722 3.86 17.65 6.07
N GLN A 723 2.87 17.04 5.43
CA GLN A 723 1.91 17.75 4.56
C GLN A 723 1.05 18.75 5.36
N ALA A 724 0.51 18.32 6.51
CA ALA A 724 -0.27 19.17 7.39
C ALA A 724 0.52 20.39 7.88
N ILE A 725 1.83 20.25 8.15
CA ILE A 725 2.68 21.39 8.56
C ILE A 725 2.79 22.42 7.46
N SER A 726 3.00 22.02 6.21
CA SER A 726 3.06 22.94 5.08
C SER A 726 1.77 23.74 4.97
N ASN A 727 0.64 23.07 5.16
CA ASN A 727 -0.68 23.70 5.16
C ASN A 727 -0.87 24.66 6.34
N LEU A 728 -0.57 24.24 7.59
CA LEU A 728 -0.70 25.09 8.77
C LEU A 728 0.21 26.33 8.71
N LYS A 729 1.43 26.21 8.16
CA LYS A 729 2.30 27.37 7.93
C LYS A 729 1.70 28.36 6.95
N ALA A 730 1.12 27.89 5.85
CA ALA A 730 0.41 28.76 4.91
C ALA A 730 -0.79 29.47 5.54
N LEU A 731 -1.38 28.88 6.59
CA LEU A 731 -2.45 29.46 7.39
C LEU A 731 -1.94 30.38 8.53
N GLY A 732 -0.62 30.59 8.64
CA GLY A 732 0.00 31.52 9.60
C GLY A 732 0.33 30.91 10.98
N PHE A 733 0.44 29.57 11.07
CA PHE A 733 0.94 28.92 12.29
C PHE A 733 2.48 28.86 12.24
N GLU A 734 3.16 29.55 13.14
CA GLU A 734 4.63 29.65 13.15
C GLU A 734 5.30 28.48 13.88
N HIS A 735 4.72 28.02 14.99
CA HIS A 735 5.30 27.01 15.89
C HIS A 735 4.75 25.60 15.59
N VAL A 736 5.04 25.10 14.38
CA VAL A 736 4.60 23.77 13.93
C VAL A 736 5.78 22.89 13.56
N TYR A 737 5.81 21.67 14.09
CA TYR A 737 6.92 20.72 13.99
C TYR A 737 6.44 19.35 13.54
N ASN A 738 7.27 18.60 12.84
CA ASN A 738 7.02 17.21 12.45
C ASN A 738 7.79 16.24 13.33
N LEU A 739 7.13 15.23 13.87
CA LEU A 739 7.85 14.12 14.48
C LEU A 739 8.56 13.31 13.37
N GLN A 740 9.89 13.31 13.41
CA GLN A 740 10.73 12.67 12.40
C GLN A 740 10.43 11.17 12.31
N GLY A 741 10.05 10.72 11.11
CA GLY A 741 9.66 9.32 10.87
C GLY A 741 8.33 8.91 11.52
N GLY A 742 7.60 9.86 12.13
CA GLY A 742 6.32 9.57 12.80
C GLY A 742 6.45 8.54 13.91
N LEU A 743 5.36 7.81 14.17
CA LEU A 743 5.36 6.73 15.17
C LEU A 743 6.23 5.52 14.79
N ALA A 744 6.65 5.41 13.52
CA ALA A 744 7.50 4.30 13.06
C ALA A 744 8.93 4.35 13.62
N LEU A 745 9.40 5.51 14.10
CA LEU A 745 10.74 5.69 14.67
C LEU A 745 10.73 6.03 16.18
N VAL A 746 9.62 5.83 16.84
CA VAL A 746 9.45 6.02 18.30
C VAL A 746 9.73 4.75 19.07
#